data_0662b9b2fb8352fc2c840e060f8eb5af
#
_entry.id   0662b9b2fb8352fc2c840e060f8eb5af
#
_cell.length_a   1.000
_cell.length_b   1.000
_cell.length_c   1.000
_cell.angle_alpha   90.00
_cell.angle_beta   90.00
_cell.angle_gamma   90.00
#
_symmetry.space_group_name_H-M   'P 1'
#
loop_
_entity.id
_entity.type
_entity.pdbx_description
1 polymer ?
#
loop_
_entity_poly.entity_id
_entity_poly.type
_entity_poly.pdbx_seq_one_letter_code
_entity_poly.pdbx_strand_id
1 'polypeptide(L)'
;MAAAVGLAFSGSAFAQNHLEPSLKTIQIPEPSTISEYVADHAAAVRLGKALFWDVRLGSDGETACATCHHQAGVDSRTKNIFHPGADGAFAAGIEPGKRAVASLFPLTKFADTQNRFSKRLQSINDVAGSAGVMREVFNGLDGLGGENCTHVQEPVFIDSAGVAHRQLTGRNAPSVINAVFNVRQFWDGRANAWFNGANPFGPVDQTARVWRRDLKSGGLTQTQIAIDHASLASQAVGPVNNDVEMAAHGRGWVDVARKLIPTHALASQKVSSSDSILGADARPDLGLNSTYAQLIDAAFLPEWRGATEVAPGTTLTDANMPLFFGLAVQLYEASLVSDNSRYDQFIEQDGVMGGAPGLLSEQELMGARLFFNMDPRLPRTNCQLCHMSAVFTGATYAGEGGEGPDMPAIGLFPGASDSDGDLVPDLVDAFPSDSGDWLDSDHDGIGNNADTDDDNDGILDSKDPCPLDPLNVPKEGGYAGGIYPPSPILTEHNLAQVFQSEITFREPPTGFEPSVHAMNFGLRGKGIDLCNAKGTVVAHMNMRARRNYPSTLEENTVIPAPTVGEFSALIVDIKIVDSKMTLQIDLEDFPQNEIYTLQIDGVVRATLGATPSVLFEAGFDNIGVRPQTEDAGLGGSHPNGVALSPAVRAQTNPNLAEYGDHSAVVGVEPHIVGAFKVPSLRNIELTGPYFHNGGAATLEDVIRFYNRGGDFHEANADNLAPDMQAMGLSESHISALAAFLRTLTDERVRDEQAPFDHPALPLADGKPLAAVGAGGRPESCAKPIMTFVEALAESDPFAGDCDQNGQLDTCEIALDSQLDSNHNGILDTCEGHCAADINLDGSVNGDDLATLLAAWGMPTANANGADIDRSGSVDGADLTLLLSSWGTCP
;
A
#
# COMPACT_ATOMS: atom_id res chain seq x y z
N MET A 1 -0.02 -46.88 -45.10
CA MET A 1 -0.63 -45.62 -44.66
C MET A 1 -0.75 -45.69 -43.17
N ALA A 2 0.28 -45.20 -42.47
CA ALA A 2 0.31 -45.09 -41.05
C ALA A 2 0.04 -43.60 -40.71
N ALA A 3 -1.02 -43.36 -39.99
CA ALA A 3 -1.32 -42.03 -39.45
C ALA A 3 -0.49 -41.86 -38.16
N ALA A 4 0.47 -40.92 -38.23
CA ALA A 4 1.12 -40.44 -37.04
C ALA A 4 0.14 -39.50 -36.32
N VAL A 5 -0.33 -39.90 -35.15
CA VAL A 5 -0.99 -39.03 -34.18
C VAL A 5 0.12 -38.38 -33.38
N GLY A 6 0.40 -37.13 -33.69
CA GLY A 6 1.24 -36.29 -32.84
C GLY A 6 0.47 -35.96 -31.57
N LEU A 7 0.89 -36.50 -30.47
CA LEU A 7 0.56 -36.00 -29.16
C LEU A 7 1.38 -34.74 -28.95
N ALA A 8 0.77 -33.60 -29.13
CA ALA A 8 1.27 -32.36 -28.57
C ALA A 8 1.07 -32.44 -27.05
N PHE A 9 2.09 -32.74 -26.30
CA PHE A 9 2.09 -32.53 -24.87
C PHE A 9 2.07 -31.02 -24.62
N SER A 10 0.99 -30.58 -24.06
CA SER A 10 0.83 -29.20 -23.62
C SER A 10 1.71 -28.97 -22.36
N GLY A 11 2.88 -28.41 -22.57
CA GLY A 11 3.71 -27.87 -21.48
C GLY A 11 3.10 -26.64 -20.79
N SER A 12 1.77 -26.57 -20.70
CA SER A 12 1.05 -25.37 -20.25
C SER A 12 0.49 -25.46 -18.82
N ALA A 13 0.59 -26.60 -18.16
CA ALA A 13 -0.02 -26.76 -16.83
C ALA A 13 0.85 -26.23 -15.67
N PHE A 14 2.18 -26.29 -15.81
CA PHE A 14 3.09 -25.92 -14.72
C PHE A 14 3.32 -24.41 -14.56
N ALA A 15 3.20 -23.62 -15.63
CA ALA A 15 3.38 -22.17 -15.57
C ALA A 15 2.14 -21.42 -15.02
N GLN A 16 0.96 -22.03 -15.04
CA GLN A 16 -0.27 -21.41 -14.53
C GLN A 16 -0.36 -21.38 -12.99
N ASN A 17 0.34 -22.25 -12.29
CA ASN A 17 0.18 -22.41 -10.84
C ASN A 17 0.95 -21.38 -9.99
N HIS A 18 1.71 -20.48 -10.58
CA HIS A 18 2.54 -19.49 -9.86
C HIS A 18 2.12 -18.04 -10.05
N LEU A 19 1.16 -17.78 -10.95
CA LEU A 19 0.67 -16.43 -11.21
C LEU A 19 -0.60 -16.16 -10.41
N GLU A 20 -0.70 -14.97 -9.84
CA GLU A 20 -1.93 -14.56 -9.16
C GLU A 20 -3.11 -14.49 -10.14
N PRO A 21 -4.33 -14.87 -9.73
CA PRO A 21 -5.49 -14.84 -10.61
C PRO A 21 -5.88 -13.43 -11.02
N SER A 22 -6.66 -13.29 -12.11
CA SER A 22 -7.28 -12.01 -12.47
C SER A 22 -8.24 -11.56 -11.38
N LEU A 23 -8.20 -10.29 -11.02
CA LEU A 23 -9.07 -9.72 -9.98
C LEU A 23 -10.57 -9.83 -10.35
N LYS A 24 -10.92 -9.94 -11.63
CA LYS A 24 -12.30 -10.20 -12.07
C LYS A 24 -12.90 -11.48 -11.51
N THR A 25 -12.06 -12.43 -11.10
CA THR A 25 -12.53 -13.71 -10.54
C THR A 25 -12.80 -13.64 -9.04
N ILE A 26 -12.42 -12.56 -8.39
CA ILE A 26 -12.53 -12.38 -6.94
C ILE A 26 -13.82 -11.63 -6.61
N GLN A 27 -14.57 -12.19 -5.67
CA GLN A 27 -15.78 -11.51 -5.17
C GLN A 27 -15.40 -10.29 -4.34
N ILE A 28 -16.08 -9.16 -4.59
CA ILE A 28 -15.91 -7.94 -3.79
C ILE A 28 -16.49 -8.19 -2.38
N PRO A 29 -15.70 -7.98 -1.31
CA PRO A 29 -16.19 -8.14 0.05
C PRO A 29 -17.31 -7.14 0.35
N GLU A 30 -18.40 -7.61 0.95
CA GLU A 30 -19.53 -6.77 1.37
C GLU A 30 -19.93 -7.14 2.80
N PRO A 31 -20.31 -6.16 3.64
CA PRO A 31 -20.80 -6.45 4.98
C PRO A 31 -22.01 -7.40 4.97
N SER A 32 -21.94 -8.50 5.72
CA SER A 32 -22.99 -9.54 5.71
C SER A 32 -24.36 -9.03 6.19
N THR A 33 -24.35 -7.99 7.02
CA THR A 33 -25.55 -7.37 7.61
C THR A 33 -25.94 -6.06 6.95
N ILE A 34 -25.40 -5.71 5.79
CA ILE A 34 -25.63 -4.40 5.14
C ILE A 34 -27.12 -4.09 4.94
N SER A 35 -27.92 -5.11 4.64
CA SER A 35 -29.38 -4.99 4.45
C SER A 35 -30.16 -4.62 5.71
N GLU A 36 -29.55 -4.65 6.90
CA GLU A 36 -30.14 -4.16 8.15
C GLU A 36 -30.03 -2.63 8.30
N TYR A 37 -29.22 -1.98 7.45
CA TYR A 37 -28.94 -0.54 7.48
C TYR A 37 -29.37 0.14 6.19
N VAL A 38 -29.04 -0.44 5.05
CA VAL A 38 -29.23 0.11 3.70
C VAL A 38 -30.51 -0.42 3.07
N ALA A 39 -31.36 0.48 2.63
CA ALA A 39 -32.62 0.19 1.94
C ALA A 39 -32.43 0.04 0.42
N ASP A 40 -31.55 0.85 -0.16
CA ASP A 40 -31.23 0.86 -1.59
C ASP A 40 -29.70 1.04 -1.77
N HIS A 41 -29.05 -0.03 -2.24
CA HIS A 41 -27.61 -0.06 -2.43
C HIS A 41 -27.13 1.02 -3.43
N ALA A 42 -27.80 1.17 -4.58
CA ALA A 42 -27.41 2.16 -5.58
C ALA A 42 -27.57 3.60 -5.09
N ALA A 43 -28.61 3.87 -4.26
CA ALA A 43 -28.76 5.17 -3.61
C ALA A 43 -27.66 5.43 -2.58
N ALA A 44 -27.22 4.39 -1.85
CA ALA A 44 -26.12 4.51 -0.90
C ALA A 44 -24.77 4.77 -1.61
N VAL A 45 -24.49 4.10 -2.73
CA VAL A 45 -23.32 4.36 -3.59
C VAL A 45 -23.33 5.81 -4.10
N ARG A 46 -24.51 6.29 -4.54
CA ARG A 46 -24.68 7.68 -5.00
C ARG A 46 -24.39 8.69 -3.88
N LEU A 47 -24.91 8.45 -2.71
CA LEU A 47 -24.64 9.27 -1.52
C LEU A 47 -23.14 9.24 -1.18
N GLY A 48 -22.51 8.06 -1.22
CA GLY A 48 -21.09 7.87 -0.94
C GLY A 48 -20.20 8.67 -1.87
N LYS A 49 -20.44 8.59 -3.20
CA LYS A 49 -19.70 9.40 -4.19
C LYS A 49 -19.89 10.89 -3.94
N ALA A 50 -21.12 11.34 -3.66
CA ALA A 50 -21.38 12.74 -3.37
C ALA A 50 -20.63 13.22 -2.11
N LEU A 51 -20.62 12.43 -1.03
CA LEU A 51 -19.90 12.76 0.21
C LEU A 51 -18.38 12.74 0.04
N PHE A 52 -17.84 11.76 -0.66
CA PHE A 52 -16.40 11.60 -0.88
C PHE A 52 -15.80 12.81 -1.64
N TRP A 53 -16.58 13.41 -2.57
CA TRP A 53 -16.10 14.48 -3.43
C TRP A 53 -16.52 15.89 -2.98
N ASP A 54 -17.45 16.05 -2.01
CA ASP A 54 -17.95 17.38 -1.61
C ASP A 54 -16.94 18.13 -0.73
N VAL A 55 -16.32 19.18 -1.27
CA VAL A 55 -15.33 20.02 -0.55
C VAL A 55 -15.90 20.74 0.68
N ARG A 56 -17.21 20.90 0.74
CA ARG A 56 -17.88 21.50 1.93
C ARG A 56 -17.84 20.57 3.14
N LEU A 57 -17.38 19.32 2.97
CA LEU A 57 -17.15 18.42 4.10
C LEU A 57 -16.03 18.96 5.00
N GLY A 58 -14.99 19.55 4.43
CA GLY A 58 -13.94 20.24 5.18
C GLY A 58 -14.44 21.52 5.88
N SER A 59 -13.81 21.90 6.99
CA SER A 59 -14.13 23.13 7.72
C SER A 59 -13.86 24.38 6.89
N ASP A 60 -12.88 24.35 6.00
CA ASP A 60 -12.51 25.41 5.08
C ASP A 60 -13.44 25.55 3.87
N GLY A 61 -14.29 24.57 3.61
CA GLY A 61 -15.13 24.50 2.43
C GLY A 61 -14.38 24.19 1.12
N GLU A 62 -13.13 23.76 1.22
CA GLU A 62 -12.22 23.45 0.10
C GLU A 62 -11.62 22.04 0.17
N THR A 63 -11.85 21.30 1.27
CA THR A 63 -11.25 20.00 1.51
C THR A 63 -12.30 18.88 1.56
N ALA A 64 -12.19 17.92 0.65
CA ALA A 64 -12.96 16.67 0.58
C ALA A 64 -12.04 15.46 0.83
N CYS A 65 -12.59 14.23 0.95
CA CYS A 65 -11.79 13.01 0.92
C CYS A 65 -10.96 12.94 -0.37
N ALA A 66 -11.58 13.28 -1.49
CA ALA A 66 -10.96 13.34 -2.81
C ALA A 66 -9.76 14.31 -2.86
N THR A 67 -9.67 15.34 -2.00
CA THR A 67 -8.53 16.25 -1.99
C THR A 67 -7.18 15.55 -1.77
N CYS A 68 -7.17 14.45 -1.01
CA CYS A 68 -5.99 13.61 -0.79
C CYS A 68 -6.05 12.28 -1.56
N HIS A 69 -7.17 11.99 -2.25
CA HIS A 69 -7.40 10.73 -2.96
C HIS A 69 -7.93 10.93 -4.39
N HIS A 70 -7.53 12.00 -5.06
CA HIS A 70 -8.10 12.41 -6.36
C HIS A 70 -7.49 11.70 -7.57
N GLN A 71 -6.22 11.32 -7.53
CA GLN A 71 -5.49 10.79 -8.69
C GLN A 71 -5.08 9.33 -8.47
N ALA A 72 -5.65 8.39 -9.20
CA ALA A 72 -5.48 6.96 -8.93
C ALA A 72 -5.73 6.59 -7.44
N GLY A 73 -6.58 7.36 -6.77
CA GLY A 73 -6.92 7.19 -5.36
C GLY A 73 -5.87 7.69 -4.36
N VAL A 74 -4.86 8.44 -4.78
CA VAL A 74 -3.79 9.04 -3.96
C VAL A 74 -3.68 10.55 -4.16
N ASP A 75 -2.79 11.19 -3.39
CA ASP A 75 -2.43 12.61 -3.54
C ASP A 75 -1.17 12.76 -4.40
N SER A 76 -1.31 13.36 -5.58
CA SER A 76 -0.18 13.62 -6.49
C SER A 76 0.33 15.06 -6.46
N ARG A 77 -0.18 15.89 -5.56
CA ARG A 77 0.32 17.29 -5.42
C ARG A 77 1.80 17.30 -5.11
N THR A 78 2.50 18.33 -5.59
CA THR A 78 3.93 18.50 -5.40
C THR A 78 4.27 19.74 -4.60
N LYS A 79 3.29 20.62 -4.30
CA LYS A 79 3.45 21.80 -3.49
C LYS A 79 2.93 21.57 -2.08
N ASN A 80 3.67 22.06 -1.08
CA ASN A 80 3.30 21.93 0.33
C ASN A 80 3.01 20.47 0.75
N ILE A 81 4.00 19.58 0.55
CA ILE A 81 3.81 18.14 0.81
C ILE A 81 4.64 17.60 1.97
N PHE A 82 5.60 18.37 2.51
CA PHE A 82 6.51 17.86 3.53
C PHE A 82 6.04 18.16 4.95
N HIS A 83 5.82 17.10 5.73
CA HIS A 83 5.69 17.12 7.18
C HIS A 83 7.08 16.92 7.82
N PRO A 84 7.45 17.63 8.90
CA PRO A 84 8.81 17.61 9.45
C PRO A 84 9.21 16.30 10.15
N GLY A 85 8.44 15.24 10.03
CA GLY A 85 8.77 13.94 10.57
C GLY A 85 8.79 13.89 12.10
N ALA A 86 9.52 12.88 12.64
CA ALA A 86 9.53 12.59 14.07
C ALA A 86 10.27 13.59 14.93
N ASP A 87 11.24 14.33 14.40
CA ASP A 87 12.01 15.33 15.13
C ASP A 87 11.33 16.73 15.17
N GLY A 88 10.25 16.89 14.39
CA GLY A 88 9.47 18.14 14.33
C GLY A 88 10.21 19.30 13.64
N ALA A 89 11.27 19.03 12.88
CA ALA A 89 12.09 20.02 12.21
C ALA A 89 12.25 19.71 10.72
N PHE A 90 11.99 20.69 9.86
CA PHE A 90 12.21 20.52 8.43
C PHE A 90 13.68 20.38 8.08
N ALA A 91 14.01 19.44 7.21
CA ALA A 91 15.35 19.26 6.70
C ALA A 91 15.81 20.46 5.87
N ALA A 92 17.13 20.66 5.79
CA ALA A 92 17.71 21.77 5.05
C ALA A 92 17.26 21.77 3.57
N GLY A 93 16.67 22.86 3.12
CA GLY A 93 16.13 23.03 1.78
C GLY A 93 14.66 22.62 1.62
N ILE A 94 14.01 22.15 2.67
CA ILE A 94 12.57 21.91 2.74
C ILE A 94 11.93 23.04 3.55
N GLU A 95 10.84 23.59 3.06
CA GLU A 95 10.11 24.69 3.67
C GLU A 95 8.61 24.54 3.39
N PRO A 96 7.72 24.81 4.37
CA PRO A 96 6.27 24.80 4.15
C PRO A 96 5.84 25.68 2.97
N GLY A 97 4.82 25.28 2.27
CA GLY A 97 4.27 26.00 1.12
C GLY A 97 5.13 25.94 -0.15
N LYS A 98 6.32 25.36 -0.10
CA LYS A 98 7.18 25.24 -1.28
C LYS A 98 6.89 23.98 -2.07
N ARG A 99 7.25 24.01 -3.34
CA ARG A 99 7.17 22.86 -4.23
C ARG A 99 8.33 21.90 -3.97
N ALA A 100 8.04 20.60 -3.94
CA ALA A 100 9.06 19.57 -3.92
C ALA A 100 9.84 19.55 -5.24
N VAL A 101 11.12 19.21 -5.16
CA VAL A 101 11.99 19.05 -6.34
C VAL A 101 12.47 17.62 -6.46
N ALA A 102 12.59 17.13 -7.68
CA ALA A 102 12.99 15.74 -7.95
C ALA A 102 14.32 15.35 -7.29
N SER A 103 15.25 16.33 -7.14
CA SER A 103 16.55 16.09 -6.51
C SER A 103 16.50 15.76 -5.03
N LEU A 104 15.38 15.96 -4.33
CA LEU A 104 15.21 15.50 -2.94
C LEU A 104 15.02 13.99 -2.85
N PHE A 105 14.41 13.38 -3.85
CA PHE A 105 14.09 11.97 -3.83
C PHE A 105 15.21 11.07 -4.40
N PRO A 106 15.33 9.82 -3.90
CA PRO A 106 14.73 9.33 -2.67
C PRO A 106 15.22 10.10 -1.44
N LEU A 107 14.40 10.17 -0.37
CA LEU A 107 14.75 10.91 0.86
C LEU A 107 15.96 10.32 1.59
N THR A 108 16.25 9.02 1.37
CA THR A 108 17.49 8.37 1.82
C THR A 108 18.35 8.00 0.62
N LYS A 109 19.59 8.47 0.57
CA LYS A 109 20.52 8.23 -0.55
C LYS A 109 21.83 7.64 -0.08
N PHE A 110 22.32 6.67 -0.84
CA PHE A 110 23.61 6.01 -0.63
C PHE A 110 24.59 6.34 -1.77
N ALA A 111 25.88 6.29 -1.49
CA ALA A 111 26.94 6.45 -2.51
C ALA A 111 26.94 5.30 -3.54
N ASP A 112 26.64 4.10 -3.08
CA ASP A 112 26.27 2.94 -3.88
C ASP A 112 24.81 2.60 -3.58
N THR A 113 23.94 2.80 -4.56
CA THR A 113 22.49 2.65 -4.40
C THR A 113 22.03 1.21 -4.13
N GLN A 114 22.90 0.24 -4.39
CA GLN A 114 22.63 -1.18 -4.19
C GLN A 114 23.25 -1.75 -2.90
N ASN A 115 23.99 -0.91 -2.15
CA ASN A 115 24.71 -1.35 -0.96
C ASN A 115 24.38 -0.47 0.26
N ARG A 116 23.57 -1.00 1.21
CA ARG A 116 23.19 -0.31 2.44
C ARG A 116 24.36 0.04 3.37
N PHE A 117 25.49 -0.64 3.23
CA PHE A 117 26.71 -0.38 4.01
C PHE A 117 27.58 0.71 3.39
N SER A 118 27.26 1.18 2.19
CA SER A 118 27.97 2.29 1.57
C SER A 118 27.67 3.60 2.32
N LYS A 119 28.46 4.64 2.04
CA LYS A 119 28.26 5.95 2.69
C LYS A 119 26.86 6.50 2.40
N ARG A 120 26.09 6.78 3.45
CA ARG A 120 24.81 7.50 3.32
C ARG A 120 25.11 8.97 2.99
N LEU A 121 24.61 9.43 1.84
CA LEU A 121 24.80 10.81 1.34
C LEU A 121 23.70 11.73 1.81
N GLN A 122 22.48 11.21 2.01
CA GLN A 122 21.30 11.93 2.48
C GLN A 122 20.47 11.02 3.37
N SER A 123 19.85 11.57 4.40
CA SER A 123 18.88 10.89 5.23
C SER A 123 17.92 11.95 5.78
N ILE A 124 16.82 12.14 5.09
CA ILE A 124 15.76 13.09 5.43
C ILE A 124 14.64 12.30 6.12
N ASN A 125 14.25 12.73 7.32
CA ASN A 125 13.15 12.13 8.09
C ASN A 125 11.80 12.81 7.87
N ASP A 126 11.78 13.90 7.07
CA ASP A 126 10.54 14.52 6.64
C ASP A 126 9.69 13.50 5.85
N VAL A 127 8.39 13.69 5.90
CA VAL A 127 7.41 12.81 5.25
C VAL A 127 6.71 13.55 4.12
N ALA A 128 6.69 12.98 2.92
CA ALA A 128 5.82 13.47 1.86
C ALA A 128 4.39 12.98 2.14
N GLY A 129 3.61 13.83 2.77
CA GLY A 129 2.21 13.60 3.13
C GLY A 129 1.26 14.47 2.30
N SER A 130 0.04 14.63 2.80
CA SER A 130 -1.02 15.40 2.14
C SER A 130 -1.35 16.69 2.90
N ALA A 131 -1.54 17.79 2.17
CA ALA A 131 -2.00 19.04 2.75
C ALA A 131 -3.50 18.96 3.07
N GLY A 132 -3.83 19.11 4.35
CA GLY A 132 -5.18 19.18 4.86
C GLY A 132 -5.67 20.62 5.06
N VAL A 133 -6.15 20.97 6.26
CA VAL A 133 -6.73 22.29 6.57
C VAL A 133 -5.73 23.20 7.29
N MET A 134 -6.02 24.51 7.32
CA MET A 134 -5.34 25.44 8.20
C MET A 134 -5.68 25.15 9.67
N ARG A 135 -4.78 25.53 10.57
CA ARG A 135 -5.03 25.35 12.00
C ARG A 135 -6.02 26.37 12.53
N GLU A 136 -7.21 25.89 12.86
CA GLU A 136 -8.33 26.73 13.31
C GLU A 136 -9.12 26.08 14.45
N VAL A 137 -9.89 26.90 15.15
CA VAL A 137 -10.85 26.46 16.19
C VAL A 137 -12.28 26.73 15.71
N PHE A 138 -13.10 25.70 15.77
CA PHE A 138 -14.52 25.77 15.41
C PHE A 138 -15.32 26.54 16.45
N ASN A 139 -16.13 27.53 16.04
CA ASN A 139 -16.98 28.34 16.90
C ASN A 139 -18.48 28.15 16.63
N GLY A 140 -18.84 27.33 15.62
CA GLY A 140 -20.23 27.08 15.23
C GLY A 140 -20.47 27.29 13.74
N LEU A 141 -21.71 27.04 13.31
CA LEU A 141 -22.11 27.26 11.92
C LEU A 141 -22.52 28.71 11.69
N ASP A 142 -22.30 29.23 10.48
CA ASP A 142 -22.65 30.63 10.10
C ASP A 142 -24.12 30.81 9.73
N GLY A 143 -24.91 29.69 9.67
CA GLY A 143 -26.32 29.71 9.26
C GLY A 143 -26.53 29.81 7.73
N LEU A 144 -25.47 29.89 6.94
CA LEU A 144 -25.46 29.95 5.47
C LEU A 144 -24.90 28.68 4.82
N GLY A 145 -24.51 27.69 5.62
CA GLY A 145 -23.90 26.42 5.19
C GLY A 145 -22.38 26.40 5.30
N GLY A 146 -21.77 27.44 5.89
CA GLY A 146 -20.35 27.51 6.22
C GLY A 146 -20.10 27.37 7.73
N GLU A 147 -18.82 27.38 8.09
CA GLU A 147 -18.35 27.29 9.47
C GLU A 147 -17.70 28.61 9.89
N ASN A 148 -18.01 29.06 11.12
CA ASN A 148 -17.28 30.15 11.76
C ASN A 148 -16.07 29.54 12.48
N CYS A 149 -14.87 29.87 12.03
CA CYS A 149 -13.64 29.40 12.62
C CYS A 149 -12.77 30.57 13.08
N THR A 150 -11.95 30.35 14.09
CA THR A 150 -10.93 31.32 14.52
C THR A 150 -9.57 30.75 14.18
N HIS A 151 -8.81 31.50 13.37
CA HIS A 151 -7.43 31.15 13.05
C HIS A 151 -6.57 31.14 14.32
N VAL A 152 -5.75 30.11 14.47
CA VAL A 152 -4.83 29.92 15.59
C VAL A 152 -3.42 29.96 15.05
N GLN A 153 -2.49 30.53 15.85
CA GLN A 153 -1.08 30.56 15.45
C GLN A 153 -0.58 29.14 15.15
N GLU A 154 -0.05 28.99 13.95
CA GLU A 154 0.59 27.75 13.51
C GLU A 154 2.02 27.67 14.06
N PRO A 155 2.38 26.63 14.84
CA PRO A 155 3.72 26.54 15.42
C PRO A 155 4.73 25.81 14.55
N VAL A 156 4.30 25.04 13.53
CA VAL A 156 5.12 24.11 12.76
C VAL A 156 5.13 24.48 11.27
N PHE A 157 3.94 24.58 10.65
CA PHE A 157 3.78 24.82 9.22
C PHE A 157 3.80 26.32 8.90
N ILE A 158 4.93 26.96 9.21
CA ILE A 158 5.18 28.37 8.97
C ILE A 158 6.47 28.51 8.16
N ASP A 159 6.45 29.31 7.12
CA ASP A 159 7.63 29.54 6.28
C ASP A 159 8.61 30.55 6.89
N SER A 160 9.75 30.75 6.26
CA SER A 160 10.78 31.68 6.71
C SER A 160 10.34 33.14 6.68
N ALA A 161 9.26 33.48 5.94
CA ALA A 161 8.66 34.82 5.93
C ALA A 161 7.60 34.99 7.02
N GLY A 162 7.29 33.96 7.78
CA GLY A 162 6.29 33.97 8.84
C GLY A 162 4.84 33.74 8.35
N VAL A 163 4.68 33.23 7.14
CA VAL A 163 3.37 32.88 6.58
C VAL A 163 3.00 31.48 7.02
N ALA A 164 1.79 31.30 7.55
CA ALA A 164 1.25 30.02 7.91
C ALA A 164 0.70 29.29 6.67
N HIS A 165 0.92 27.98 6.62
CA HIS A 165 0.46 27.08 5.56
C HIS A 165 -0.48 26.03 6.12
N ARG A 166 -1.16 25.29 5.21
CA ARG A 166 -1.99 24.12 5.56
C ARG A 166 -1.15 23.09 6.29
N GLN A 167 -1.77 22.47 7.30
CA GLN A 167 -1.15 21.38 8.04
C GLN A 167 -1.00 20.15 7.15
N LEU A 168 -0.01 19.29 7.45
CA LEU A 168 0.33 18.14 6.64
C LEU A 168 0.22 16.87 7.45
N THR A 169 -0.26 15.81 6.78
CA THR A 169 -0.32 14.48 7.39
C THR A 169 1.07 13.90 7.61
N GLY A 170 1.26 13.18 8.72
CA GLY A 170 2.53 12.53 9.04
C GLY A 170 2.79 11.23 8.27
N ARG A 171 1.94 10.88 7.31
CA ARG A 171 2.10 9.73 6.41
C ARG A 171 1.52 10.04 5.04
N ASN A 172 2.05 9.37 4.00
CA ASN A 172 1.54 9.45 2.64
C ASN A 172 0.12 8.86 2.55
N ALA A 173 -0.74 9.41 1.68
CA ALA A 173 -2.08 8.91 1.46
C ALA A 173 -2.06 7.60 0.63
N PRO A 174 -2.55 6.47 1.16
CA PRO A 174 -2.65 5.24 0.39
C PRO A 174 -3.81 5.31 -0.61
N SER A 175 -3.74 4.51 -1.70
CA SER A 175 -4.84 4.46 -2.67
C SER A 175 -6.12 3.90 -2.08
N VAL A 176 -7.26 4.51 -2.43
CA VAL A 176 -8.62 4.02 -2.14
C VAL A 176 -9.11 3.02 -3.20
N ILE A 177 -8.45 2.95 -4.37
CA ILE A 177 -8.81 1.97 -5.42
C ILE A 177 -8.40 0.58 -4.95
N ASN A 178 -9.30 -0.38 -5.07
CA ASN A 178 -9.19 -1.75 -4.55
C ASN A 178 -9.04 -1.84 -3.01
N ALA A 179 -9.21 -0.76 -2.28
CA ALA A 179 -9.06 -0.75 -0.83
C ALA A 179 -10.15 -1.57 -0.12
N VAL A 180 -11.28 -1.86 -0.78
CA VAL A 180 -12.35 -2.73 -0.27
C VAL A 180 -11.85 -4.14 0.08
N PHE A 181 -10.80 -4.61 -0.60
CA PHE A 181 -10.22 -5.93 -0.31
C PHE A 181 -9.33 -5.94 0.93
N ASN A 182 -8.94 -4.81 1.48
CA ASN A 182 -8.08 -4.77 2.67
C ASN A 182 -8.86 -5.12 3.93
N VAL A 183 -8.30 -6.00 4.74
CA VAL A 183 -8.88 -6.39 6.05
C VAL A 183 -8.95 -5.20 7.01
N ARG A 184 -7.95 -4.33 6.99
CA ARG A 184 -7.85 -3.14 7.85
C ARG A 184 -7.32 -1.97 7.03
N GLN A 185 -7.64 -0.74 7.42
CA GLN A 185 -7.21 0.46 6.72
C GLN A 185 -6.25 1.30 7.54
N PHE A 186 -5.72 2.36 6.92
CA PHE A 186 -4.53 3.10 7.28
C PHE A 186 -3.25 2.24 7.25
N TRP A 187 -2.10 2.89 7.24
CA TRP A 187 -0.80 2.20 7.22
C TRP A 187 -0.55 1.36 8.48
N ASP A 188 -1.06 1.77 9.62
CA ASP A 188 -0.92 1.10 10.92
C ASP A 188 -2.09 0.16 11.28
N GLY A 189 -3.04 -0.03 10.38
CA GLY A 189 -4.17 -0.91 10.59
C GLY A 189 -5.17 -0.45 11.66
N ARG A 190 -5.13 0.82 12.11
CA ARG A 190 -5.99 1.31 13.20
C ARG A 190 -7.48 1.38 12.85
N ALA A 191 -7.84 1.48 11.56
CA ALA A 191 -9.21 1.35 11.12
C ALA A 191 -9.59 -0.12 11.07
N ASN A 192 -10.53 -0.48 11.94
CA ASN A 192 -10.88 -1.84 12.25
C ASN A 192 -11.68 -2.52 11.12
N ALA A 193 -11.56 -3.85 10.99
CA ALA A 193 -12.35 -4.67 10.07
C ALA A 193 -13.86 -4.59 10.36
N TRP A 194 -14.22 -4.32 11.61
CA TRP A 194 -15.59 -4.18 12.07
C TRP A 194 -15.93 -2.73 12.33
N PHE A 195 -16.99 -2.21 11.74
CA PHE A 195 -17.45 -0.84 11.94
C PHE A 195 -18.46 -0.75 13.09
N ASN A 196 -18.21 0.18 14.01
CA ASN A 196 -19.08 0.41 15.18
C ASN A 196 -20.13 1.53 14.97
N GLY A 197 -20.20 2.10 13.76
CA GLY A 197 -21.15 3.17 13.41
C GLY A 197 -20.76 4.58 13.86
N ALA A 198 -19.63 4.76 14.55
CA ALA A 198 -19.26 6.04 15.16
C ALA A 198 -17.82 6.50 14.88
N ASN A 199 -16.84 5.57 14.89
CA ASN A 199 -15.42 5.90 14.80
C ASN A 199 -14.59 4.73 14.21
N PRO A 200 -13.28 4.94 13.90
CA PRO A 200 -12.43 3.92 13.28
C PRO A 200 -12.14 2.69 14.13
N PHE A 201 -12.42 2.70 15.43
CA PHE A 201 -11.83 1.74 16.37
C PHE A 201 -12.61 0.44 16.47
N GLY A 202 -13.78 0.33 15.83
CA GLY A 202 -14.60 -0.87 15.87
C GLY A 202 -15.00 -1.30 17.28
N PRO A 203 -15.01 -2.63 17.56
CA PRO A 203 -15.35 -3.16 18.87
C PRO A 203 -14.37 -2.77 20.00
N VAL A 204 -13.17 -2.26 19.67
CA VAL A 204 -12.17 -1.79 20.66
C VAL A 204 -12.71 -0.58 21.45
N ASP A 205 -13.56 0.24 20.82
CA ASP A 205 -14.33 1.26 21.54
C ASP A 205 -15.68 0.70 21.99
N GLN A 206 -15.69 0.14 23.18
CA GLN A 206 -16.91 -0.40 23.78
C GLN A 206 -17.95 0.67 24.19
N THR A 207 -17.61 1.96 24.05
CA THR A 207 -18.53 3.08 24.35
C THR A 207 -19.29 3.56 23.13
N ALA A 208 -18.87 3.20 21.93
CA ALA A 208 -19.52 3.58 20.69
C ALA A 208 -20.97 3.09 20.65
N ARG A 209 -21.87 3.98 20.25
CA ARG A 209 -23.31 3.71 20.15
C ARG A 209 -23.90 4.45 18.95
N VAL A 210 -24.92 3.85 18.35
CA VAL A 210 -25.80 4.47 17.37
C VAL A 210 -27.23 4.50 17.90
N TRP A 211 -28.04 5.42 17.42
CA TRP A 211 -29.44 5.52 17.81
C TRP A 211 -30.31 4.71 16.84
N ARG A 212 -31.26 3.94 17.40
CA ARG A 212 -32.26 3.21 16.61
C ARG A 212 -33.66 3.55 17.09
N ARG A 213 -34.57 3.72 16.16
CA ARG A 213 -36.00 3.96 16.42
C ARG A 213 -36.76 2.67 16.19
N ASP A 214 -37.54 2.27 17.19
CA ASP A 214 -38.57 1.24 17.02
C ASP A 214 -39.73 1.81 16.20
N LEU A 215 -39.97 1.28 15.03
CA LEU A 215 -40.98 1.78 14.10
C LEU A 215 -42.43 1.55 14.59
N LYS A 216 -42.64 0.63 15.54
CA LYS A 216 -43.96 0.31 16.09
C LYS A 216 -44.33 1.23 17.27
N SER A 217 -43.40 1.41 18.19
CA SER A 217 -43.61 2.22 19.40
C SER A 217 -43.17 3.67 19.24
N GLY A 218 -42.30 3.96 18.27
CA GLY A 218 -41.62 5.25 18.12
C GLY A 218 -40.50 5.47 19.13
N GLY A 219 -40.22 4.49 20.00
CA GLY A 219 -39.20 4.57 21.03
C GLY A 219 -37.79 4.65 20.45
N LEU A 220 -36.90 5.43 21.07
CA LEU A 220 -35.48 5.57 20.70
C LEU A 220 -34.61 4.80 21.67
N THR A 221 -33.66 4.05 21.17
CA THR A 221 -32.65 3.32 21.94
C THR A 221 -31.26 3.55 21.37
N GLN A 222 -30.26 3.64 22.25
CA GLN A 222 -28.85 3.54 21.86
C GLN A 222 -28.48 2.07 21.79
N THR A 223 -27.85 1.67 20.68
CA THR A 223 -27.42 0.29 20.48
C THR A 223 -25.95 0.25 20.09
N GLN A 224 -25.28 -0.81 20.51
CA GLN A 224 -23.96 -1.16 20.02
C GLN A 224 -24.12 -1.97 18.74
N ILE A 225 -23.34 -1.67 17.73
CA ILE A 225 -23.30 -2.43 16.48
C ILE A 225 -21.85 -2.82 16.17
N ALA A 226 -21.70 -3.88 15.41
CA ALA A 226 -20.45 -4.32 14.85
C ALA A 226 -20.74 -4.90 13.46
N ILE A 227 -20.37 -4.16 12.42
CA ILE A 227 -20.63 -4.49 11.02
C ILE A 227 -19.34 -5.06 10.44
N ASP A 228 -19.37 -6.31 10.01
CA ASP A 228 -18.23 -7.02 9.44
C ASP A 228 -17.85 -6.51 8.03
N HIS A 229 -16.66 -6.86 7.54
CA HIS A 229 -16.15 -6.43 6.22
C HIS A 229 -16.33 -4.92 5.98
N ALA A 230 -16.16 -4.12 7.04
CA ALA A 230 -16.45 -2.69 7.04
C ALA A 230 -15.24 -1.82 7.39
N SER A 231 -14.05 -2.26 6.99
CA SER A 231 -12.80 -1.53 7.26
C SER A 231 -12.77 -0.15 6.59
N LEU A 232 -13.37 0.00 5.41
CA LEU A 232 -13.49 1.29 4.72
C LEU A 232 -14.45 2.23 5.46
N ALA A 233 -15.58 1.73 5.97
CA ALA A 233 -16.49 2.55 6.77
C ALA A 233 -15.81 3.02 8.07
N SER A 234 -15.04 2.13 8.71
CA SER A 234 -14.21 2.48 9.86
C SER A 234 -13.19 3.56 9.50
N GLN A 235 -12.52 3.44 8.35
CA GLN A 235 -11.55 4.43 7.90
C GLN A 235 -12.21 5.78 7.59
N ALA A 236 -13.29 5.78 6.80
CA ALA A 236 -13.92 6.98 6.26
C ALA A 236 -14.34 7.97 7.36
N VAL A 237 -14.76 7.49 8.54
CA VAL A 237 -15.19 8.34 9.64
C VAL A 237 -14.04 8.98 10.43
N GLY A 238 -12.77 8.60 10.17
CA GLY A 238 -11.60 9.15 10.86
C GLY A 238 -11.25 10.58 10.43
N PRO A 239 -10.98 10.83 9.14
CA PRO A 239 -10.50 12.12 8.63
C PRO A 239 -11.40 13.30 8.84
N VAL A 240 -12.72 13.10 8.78
CA VAL A 240 -13.74 14.18 8.77
C VAL A 240 -13.64 15.09 10.00
N ASN A 241 -13.32 14.55 11.16
CA ASN A 241 -13.15 15.33 12.39
C ASN A 241 -11.69 15.39 12.87
N ASN A 242 -10.74 15.08 12.00
CA ASN A 242 -9.31 15.25 12.28
C ASN A 242 -8.90 16.70 11.99
N ASP A 243 -8.28 17.35 12.97
CA ASP A 243 -7.94 18.78 12.92
C ASP A 243 -6.65 19.10 12.11
N VAL A 244 -6.00 18.08 11.57
CA VAL A 244 -4.95 18.23 10.55
C VAL A 244 -5.53 18.02 9.15
N GLU A 245 -6.43 17.05 8.98
CA GLU A 245 -6.90 16.61 7.67
C GLU A 245 -8.08 17.45 7.14
N MET A 246 -9.19 17.56 7.92
CA MET A 246 -10.43 18.11 7.38
C MET A 246 -11.19 19.05 8.33
N ALA A 247 -10.84 19.12 9.62
CA ALA A 247 -11.64 19.82 10.61
C ALA A 247 -10.94 21.01 11.28
N ALA A 248 -11.67 22.06 11.57
CA ALA A 248 -11.29 22.99 12.63
C ALA A 248 -11.44 22.29 13.99
N HIS A 249 -10.52 22.52 14.91
CA HIS A 249 -10.46 21.90 16.23
C HIS A 249 -11.77 22.08 17.01
N GLY A 250 -12.34 20.98 17.49
CA GLY A 250 -13.58 20.97 18.28
C GLY A 250 -14.85 20.78 17.48
N ARG A 251 -14.81 20.65 16.13
CA ARG A 251 -15.94 20.26 15.31
C ARG A 251 -16.34 18.80 15.57
N GLY A 252 -17.64 18.52 15.54
CA GLY A 252 -18.18 17.17 15.72
C GLY A 252 -19.12 16.74 14.60
N TRP A 253 -19.52 15.47 14.60
CA TRP A 253 -20.39 14.88 13.57
C TRP A 253 -21.76 15.55 13.45
N VAL A 254 -22.32 16.04 14.56
CA VAL A 254 -23.60 16.77 14.57
C VAL A 254 -23.47 18.11 13.83
N ASP A 255 -22.31 18.76 13.90
CA ASP A 255 -22.05 20.00 13.17
C ASP A 255 -21.94 19.74 11.67
N VAL A 256 -21.23 18.66 11.28
CA VAL A 256 -21.16 18.19 9.89
C VAL A 256 -22.57 17.88 9.35
N ALA A 257 -23.39 17.15 10.11
CA ALA A 257 -24.76 16.82 9.74
C ALA A 257 -25.61 18.09 9.48
N ARG A 258 -25.59 19.02 10.42
CA ARG A 258 -26.35 20.28 10.31
C ARG A 258 -25.89 21.17 9.17
N LYS A 259 -24.60 21.11 8.82
CA LYS A 259 -24.02 21.83 7.70
C LYS A 259 -24.49 21.26 6.35
N LEU A 260 -24.45 19.94 6.18
CA LEU A 260 -24.64 19.29 4.88
C LEU A 260 -26.07 18.85 4.61
N ILE A 261 -26.78 18.21 5.58
CA ILE A 261 -28.06 17.54 5.36
C ILE A 261 -29.12 18.46 4.69
N PRO A 262 -29.27 19.74 5.06
CA PRO A 262 -30.30 20.60 4.45
C PRO A 262 -29.94 21.14 3.07
N THR A 263 -28.71 20.89 2.59
CA THR A 263 -28.20 21.50 1.35
C THR A 263 -28.24 20.53 0.17
N HIS A 264 -28.23 21.05 -1.06
CA HIS A 264 -27.97 20.24 -2.25
C HIS A 264 -26.57 19.64 -2.21
N ALA A 265 -26.42 18.38 -2.63
CA ALA A 265 -25.11 17.73 -2.66
C ALA A 265 -24.22 18.39 -3.72
N LEU A 266 -22.90 18.47 -3.44
CA LEU A 266 -21.87 19.05 -4.33
C LEU A 266 -22.20 20.49 -4.80
N ALA A 267 -22.92 21.29 -4.00
CA ALA A 267 -23.49 22.56 -4.43
C ALA A 267 -22.49 23.61 -4.94
N SER A 268 -21.19 23.44 -4.63
CA SER A 268 -20.09 24.32 -5.10
C SER A 268 -19.27 23.72 -6.24
N GLN A 269 -19.62 22.53 -6.75
CA GLN A 269 -18.80 21.78 -7.70
C GLN A 269 -19.61 21.38 -8.94
N LYS A 270 -18.96 21.38 -10.10
CA LYS A 270 -19.57 20.89 -11.33
C LYS A 270 -19.59 19.36 -11.33
N VAL A 271 -20.69 18.78 -11.82
CA VAL A 271 -20.84 17.34 -12.04
C VAL A 271 -21.17 17.13 -13.50
N SER A 272 -20.47 16.20 -14.16
CA SER A 272 -20.77 15.85 -15.55
C SER A 272 -22.14 15.19 -15.66
N SER A 273 -22.94 15.59 -16.65
CA SER A 273 -24.22 14.91 -16.94
C SER A 273 -24.05 13.47 -17.42
N SER A 274 -22.83 13.08 -17.79
CA SER A 274 -22.46 11.72 -18.16
C SER A 274 -21.70 10.99 -17.05
N ASP A 275 -21.58 11.54 -15.82
CA ASP A 275 -21.01 10.83 -14.67
C ASP A 275 -21.77 9.52 -14.45
N SER A 276 -21.02 8.42 -14.27
CA SER A 276 -21.59 7.06 -14.23
C SER A 276 -22.58 6.83 -13.08
N ILE A 277 -22.45 7.57 -11.97
CA ILE A 277 -23.23 7.42 -10.75
C ILE A 277 -24.13 8.67 -10.50
N LEU A 278 -23.57 9.85 -10.69
CA LEU A 278 -24.22 11.12 -10.32
C LEU A 278 -24.92 11.82 -11.51
N GLY A 279 -24.57 11.48 -12.75
CA GLY A 279 -24.93 12.22 -13.96
C GLY A 279 -26.43 12.40 -14.17
N ALA A 280 -27.25 11.40 -13.80
CA ALA A 280 -28.71 11.47 -13.88
C ALA A 280 -29.33 12.52 -12.93
N ASP A 281 -28.63 12.90 -11.86
CA ASP A 281 -29.07 13.89 -10.87
C ASP A 281 -28.28 15.21 -10.97
N ALA A 282 -27.33 15.31 -11.91
CA ALA A 282 -26.48 16.49 -12.08
C ALA A 282 -27.29 17.71 -12.54
N ARG A 283 -26.98 18.86 -11.97
CA ARG A 283 -27.54 20.15 -12.40
C ARG A 283 -26.71 20.74 -13.56
N PRO A 284 -27.31 21.55 -14.43
CA PRO A 284 -26.56 22.18 -15.51
C PRO A 284 -25.45 23.13 -15.04
N ASP A 285 -25.67 23.77 -13.88
CA ASP A 285 -24.73 24.69 -13.23
C ASP A 285 -23.79 23.95 -12.27
N LEU A 286 -24.15 23.87 -10.98
CA LEU A 286 -23.36 23.24 -9.94
C LEU A 286 -24.23 22.30 -9.09
N GLY A 287 -23.61 21.19 -8.65
CA GLY A 287 -24.21 20.24 -7.73
C GLY A 287 -25.24 19.30 -8.32
N LEU A 288 -25.97 18.66 -7.42
CA LEU A 288 -27.05 17.74 -7.73
C LEU A 288 -28.42 18.38 -7.48
N ASN A 289 -29.45 17.85 -8.12
CA ASN A 289 -30.85 18.24 -7.82
C ASN A 289 -31.25 17.79 -6.41
N SER A 290 -30.75 16.65 -5.96
CA SER A 290 -31.03 16.09 -4.63
C SER A 290 -30.27 16.82 -3.52
N THR A 291 -30.93 16.97 -2.38
CA THR A 291 -30.30 17.35 -1.11
C THR A 291 -29.69 16.12 -0.43
N TYR A 292 -28.76 16.33 0.52
CA TYR A 292 -28.24 15.21 1.33
C TYR A 292 -29.35 14.53 2.16
N ALA A 293 -30.34 15.28 2.64
CA ALA A 293 -31.51 14.68 3.30
C ALA A 293 -32.23 13.69 2.39
N GLN A 294 -32.45 14.03 1.12
CA GLN A 294 -33.13 13.16 0.17
C GLN A 294 -32.27 11.94 -0.20
N LEU A 295 -30.94 12.12 -0.34
CA LEU A 295 -30.03 11.00 -0.61
C LEU A 295 -29.97 10.03 0.58
N ILE A 296 -29.90 10.50 1.82
CA ILE A 296 -29.94 9.67 3.05
C ILE A 296 -31.29 8.96 3.14
N ASP A 297 -32.39 9.65 2.85
CA ASP A 297 -33.75 9.08 2.90
C ASP A 297 -33.93 7.96 1.85
N ALA A 298 -33.30 8.07 0.70
CA ALA A 298 -33.32 7.02 -0.32
C ALA A 298 -32.44 5.81 0.05
N ALA A 299 -31.27 6.07 0.66
CA ALA A 299 -30.25 5.05 0.91
C ALA A 299 -30.51 4.18 2.13
N PHE A 300 -31.00 4.74 3.25
CA PHE A 300 -31.02 4.07 4.54
C PHE A 300 -32.41 3.71 5.03
N LEU A 301 -32.51 2.69 5.86
CA LEU A 301 -33.74 2.23 6.46
C LEU A 301 -34.30 3.27 7.46
N PRO A 302 -35.63 3.37 7.62
CA PRO A 302 -36.29 4.42 8.43
C PRO A 302 -36.06 4.30 9.93
N GLU A 303 -35.65 3.14 10.47
CA GLU A 303 -35.29 2.98 11.88
C GLU A 303 -34.01 3.70 12.27
N TRP A 304 -33.14 4.02 11.35
CA TRP A 304 -31.86 4.67 11.60
C TRP A 304 -31.89 6.19 11.38
N ARG A 305 -32.95 6.73 10.78
CA ARG A 305 -33.10 8.13 10.36
C ARG A 305 -34.43 8.75 10.70
N GLY A 306 -34.53 10.05 10.64
CA GLY A 306 -35.74 10.83 10.82
C GLY A 306 -35.56 12.05 11.71
N ALA A 307 -36.62 12.90 11.73
CA ALA A 307 -36.62 14.17 12.46
C ALA A 307 -36.89 14.05 13.98
N THR A 308 -37.05 12.83 14.51
CA THR A 308 -37.23 12.63 15.95
C THR A 308 -35.99 13.07 16.70
N GLU A 309 -36.12 13.95 17.68
CA GLU A 309 -34.98 14.39 18.49
C GLU A 309 -34.51 13.31 19.45
N VAL A 310 -33.17 13.08 19.45
CA VAL A 310 -32.46 12.23 20.39
C VAL A 310 -31.88 13.05 21.56
N ALA A 311 -31.63 14.32 21.34
CA ALA A 311 -31.23 15.33 22.32
C ALA A 311 -31.77 16.71 21.84
N PRO A 312 -31.84 17.72 22.72
CA PRO A 312 -32.37 19.05 22.34
C PRO A 312 -31.65 19.59 21.09
N GLY A 313 -32.41 19.80 20.01
CA GLY A 313 -31.93 20.30 18.73
C GLY A 313 -31.08 19.31 17.91
N THR A 314 -31.00 18.03 18.26
CA THR A 314 -30.29 16.99 17.51
C THR A 314 -31.27 15.91 17.10
N THR A 315 -31.49 15.75 15.81
CA THR A 315 -32.39 14.71 15.27
C THR A 315 -31.69 13.34 15.26
N LEU A 316 -32.49 12.28 15.06
CA LEU A 316 -31.96 10.93 14.83
C LEU A 316 -30.98 10.87 13.64
N THR A 317 -31.31 11.58 12.54
CA THR A 317 -30.45 11.66 11.38
C THR A 317 -29.11 12.37 11.69
N ASP A 318 -29.15 13.49 12.43
CA ASP A 318 -27.94 14.23 12.81
C ASP A 318 -27.01 13.36 13.67
N ALA A 319 -27.56 12.63 14.62
CA ALA A 319 -26.80 11.80 15.56
C ALA A 319 -26.17 10.56 14.90
N ASN A 320 -26.81 10.03 13.85
CA ASN A 320 -26.34 8.86 13.12
C ASN A 320 -25.54 9.23 11.84
N MET A 321 -25.16 10.49 11.66
CA MET A 321 -24.40 10.91 10.48
C MET A 321 -23.12 10.08 10.26
N PRO A 322 -22.31 9.70 11.28
CA PRO A 322 -21.14 8.86 11.04
C PRO A 322 -21.51 7.45 10.50
N LEU A 323 -22.64 6.87 10.92
CA LEU A 323 -23.11 5.60 10.38
C LEU A 323 -23.41 5.72 8.87
N PHE A 324 -24.15 6.75 8.48
CA PHE A 324 -24.52 6.98 7.07
C PHE A 324 -23.29 7.29 6.23
N PHE A 325 -22.43 8.15 6.74
CA PHE A 325 -21.18 8.54 6.07
C PHE A 325 -20.29 7.32 5.83
N GLY A 326 -19.98 6.57 6.89
CA GLY A 326 -19.09 5.42 6.80
C GLY A 326 -19.60 4.36 5.80
N LEU A 327 -20.85 3.94 5.92
CA LEU A 327 -21.40 2.92 5.04
C LEU A 327 -21.56 3.40 3.58
N ALA A 328 -22.00 4.64 3.37
CA ALA A 328 -22.16 5.17 2.02
C ALA A 328 -20.81 5.31 1.30
N VAL A 329 -19.78 5.84 1.98
CA VAL A 329 -18.43 5.97 1.42
C VAL A 329 -17.84 4.60 1.15
N GLN A 330 -17.97 3.62 2.06
CA GLN A 330 -17.53 2.25 1.82
C GLN A 330 -18.16 1.66 0.55
N LEU A 331 -19.47 1.79 0.37
CA LEU A 331 -20.15 1.22 -0.79
C LEU A 331 -19.73 1.92 -2.10
N TYR A 332 -19.43 3.22 -2.03
CA TYR A 332 -18.84 3.94 -3.17
C TYR A 332 -17.41 3.44 -3.46
N GLU A 333 -16.52 3.39 -2.46
CA GLU A 333 -15.15 2.93 -2.67
C GLU A 333 -15.10 1.45 -3.09
N ALA A 334 -16.07 0.62 -2.67
CA ALA A 334 -16.24 -0.76 -3.15
C ALA A 334 -16.54 -0.84 -4.66
N SER A 335 -17.07 0.22 -5.26
CA SER A 335 -17.24 0.30 -6.71
C SER A 335 -15.95 0.65 -7.47
N LEU A 336 -14.92 1.14 -6.78
CA LEU A 336 -13.63 1.53 -7.36
C LEU A 336 -12.71 0.32 -7.53
N VAL A 337 -13.10 -0.63 -8.38
CA VAL A 337 -12.33 -1.85 -8.63
C VAL A 337 -11.56 -1.76 -9.95
N SER A 338 -10.25 -1.85 -9.85
CA SER A 338 -9.30 -1.91 -10.96
C SER A 338 -8.96 -3.37 -11.23
N ASP A 339 -9.69 -3.97 -12.16
CA ASP A 339 -9.65 -5.41 -12.48
C ASP A 339 -9.36 -5.71 -13.97
N ASN A 340 -8.95 -4.72 -14.75
CA ASN A 340 -8.73 -4.86 -16.19
C ASN A 340 -7.34 -4.39 -16.64
N SER A 341 -6.33 -4.59 -15.81
CA SER A 341 -4.94 -4.30 -16.17
C SER A 341 -4.44 -5.22 -17.30
N ARG A 342 -3.29 -4.89 -17.89
CA ARG A 342 -2.64 -5.75 -18.89
C ARG A 342 -2.27 -7.12 -18.32
N TYR A 343 -1.95 -7.18 -17.02
CA TYR A 343 -1.74 -8.42 -16.30
C TYR A 343 -3.03 -9.26 -16.24
N ASP A 344 -4.18 -8.67 -15.87
CA ASP A 344 -5.46 -9.39 -15.84
C ASP A 344 -5.80 -9.97 -17.23
N GLN A 345 -5.63 -9.17 -18.28
CA GLN A 345 -5.87 -9.60 -19.65
C GLN A 345 -4.93 -10.74 -20.08
N PHE A 346 -3.67 -10.70 -19.61
CA PHE A 346 -2.71 -11.78 -19.86
C PHE A 346 -3.13 -13.07 -19.17
N ILE A 347 -3.55 -13.01 -17.89
CA ILE A 347 -4.04 -14.20 -17.15
C ILE A 347 -5.29 -14.78 -17.80
N GLU A 348 -6.25 -13.94 -18.23
CA GLU A 348 -7.49 -14.38 -18.87
C GLU A 348 -7.27 -15.07 -20.22
N GLN A 349 -6.16 -14.81 -20.89
CA GLN A 349 -5.79 -15.43 -22.18
C GLN A 349 -4.85 -16.62 -22.04
N ASP A 350 -4.97 -17.38 -20.97
CA ASP A 350 -4.22 -18.61 -20.62
C ASP A 350 -2.95 -18.44 -19.78
N GLY A 351 -2.47 -17.22 -19.50
CA GLY A 351 -1.39 -16.94 -18.54
C GLY A 351 -0.06 -17.65 -18.78
N VAL A 352 0.15 -18.20 -19.99
CA VAL A 352 1.30 -19.05 -20.29
C VAL A 352 2.52 -18.17 -20.55
N MET A 353 3.55 -18.30 -19.71
CA MET A 353 4.86 -17.70 -19.93
C MET A 353 5.53 -18.30 -21.18
N GLY A 354 5.27 -17.71 -22.34
CA GLY A 354 5.67 -18.24 -23.65
C GLY A 354 4.48 -18.41 -24.62
N GLY A 355 3.27 -18.03 -24.19
CA GLY A 355 2.05 -17.95 -25.00
C GLY A 355 2.11 -16.84 -26.03
N ALA A 356 0.95 -16.50 -26.62
CA ALA A 356 0.86 -15.62 -27.78
C ALA A 356 1.72 -14.35 -27.65
N PRO A 357 2.61 -14.05 -28.59
CA PRO A 357 3.43 -12.85 -28.52
C PRO A 357 2.52 -11.62 -28.62
N GLY A 358 2.57 -10.72 -27.63
CA GLY A 358 2.00 -9.40 -27.78
C GLY A 358 1.34 -8.74 -26.57
N LEU A 359 0.89 -9.45 -25.54
CA LEU A 359 0.30 -8.80 -24.35
C LEU A 359 1.37 -8.27 -23.39
N LEU A 360 2.36 -9.10 -23.07
CA LEU A 360 3.52 -8.71 -22.27
C LEU A 360 4.79 -8.85 -23.11
N SER A 361 5.68 -7.88 -23.00
CA SER A 361 7.00 -7.91 -23.63
C SER A 361 7.92 -8.89 -22.89
N GLU A 362 9.04 -9.28 -23.54
CA GLU A 362 10.06 -10.12 -22.91
C GLU A 362 10.63 -9.50 -21.62
N GLN A 363 10.74 -8.19 -21.56
CA GLN A 363 11.20 -7.49 -20.36
C GLN A 363 10.17 -7.59 -19.22
N GLU A 364 8.88 -7.45 -19.53
CA GLU A 364 7.79 -7.59 -18.54
C GLU A 364 7.67 -9.05 -18.06
N LEU A 365 7.82 -10.02 -18.97
CA LEU A 365 7.86 -11.43 -18.61
C LEU A 365 9.08 -11.78 -17.74
N MET A 366 10.24 -11.19 -18.01
CA MET A 366 11.42 -11.33 -17.15
C MET A 366 11.12 -10.77 -15.75
N GLY A 367 10.47 -9.61 -15.67
CA GLY A 367 10.04 -9.01 -14.40
C GLY A 367 9.06 -9.91 -13.63
N ALA A 368 8.10 -10.53 -14.32
CA ALA A 368 7.18 -11.49 -13.72
C ALA A 368 7.91 -12.72 -13.15
N ARG A 369 8.85 -13.30 -13.92
CA ARG A 369 9.66 -14.44 -13.43
C ARG A 369 10.46 -14.09 -12.17
N LEU A 370 11.01 -12.88 -12.10
CA LEU A 370 11.69 -12.38 -10.91
C LEU A 370 10.71 -12.21 -9.73
N PHE A 371 9.56 -11.58 -9.97
CA PHE A 371 8.56 -11.30 -8.93
C PHE A 371 8.04 -12.57 -8.27
N PHE A 372 7.71 -13.59 -9.09
CA PHE A 372 7.14 -14.87 -8.66
C PHE A 372 8.19 -15.95 -8.41
N ASN A 373 9.48 -15.64 -8.48
CA ASN A 373 10.59 -16.60 -8.34
C ASN A 373 10.48 -17.83 -9.27
N MET A 374 9.99 -17.65 -10.50
CA MET A 374 9.67 -18.73 -11.44
C MET A 374 10.87 -19.32 -12.21
N ASP A 375 12.03 -18.69 -12.10
CA ASP A 375 13.25 -19.16 -12.76
C ASP A 375 14.37 -19.27 -11.72
N PRO A 376 14.80 -20.48 -11.37
CA PRO A 376 15.83 -20.70 -10.35
C PRO A 376 17.20 -20.15 -10.72
N ARG A 377 17.41 -19.82 -12.01
CA ARG A 377 18.65 -19.18 -12.49
C ARG A 377 18.69 -17.67 -12.24
N LEU A 378 17.55 -17.08 -11.87
CA LEU A 378 17.43 -15.67 -11.54
C LEU A 378 17.60 -15.44 -10.03
N PRO A 379 18.05 -14.25 -9.61
CA PRO A 379 18.07 -13.90 -8.20
C PRO A 379 16.68 -14.00 -7.57
N ARG A 380 16.56 -14.58 -6.39
CA ARG A 380 15.32 -14.62 -5.63
C ARG A 380 14.97 -13.24 -5.11
N THR A 381 13.70 -12.84 -5.30
CA THR A 381 13.21 -11.53 -4.86
C THR A 381 12.23 -11.63 -3.69
N ASN A 382 11.54 -12.76 -3.55
CA ASN A 382 10.50 -13.01 -2.53
C ASN A 382 9.37 -11.97 -2.50
N CYS A 383 9.18 -11.18 -3.56
CA CYS A 383 8.15 -10.13 -3.62
C CYS A 383 6.75 -10.69 -3.37
N GLN A 384 6.46 -11.87 -3.93
CA GLN A 384 5.17 -12.55 -3.81
C GLN A 384 4.82 -12.96 -2.37
N LEU A 385 5.78 -13.06 -1.45
CA LEU A 385 5.50 -13.50 -0.07
C LEU A 385 4.71 -12.44 0.72
N CYS A 386 4.97 -11.17 0.47
CA CYS A 386 4.21 -10.06 1.06
C CYS A 386 3.14 -9.52 0.11
N HIS A 387 3.42 -9.51 -1.22
CA HIS A 387 2.53 -9.00 -2.26
C HIS A 387 1.81 -10.12 -3.00
N MET A 388 1.07 -10.93 -2.25
CA MET A 388 0.29 -12.08 -2.72
C MET A 388 -1.14 -11.72 -3.09
N SER A 389 -1.89 -12.68 -3.60
CA SER A 389 -3.30 -12.61 -4.00
C SER A 389 -3.56 -11.77 -5.25
N ALA A 390 -4.78 -11.82 -5.78
CA ALA A 390 -5.20 -11.05 -6.96
C ALA A 390 -5.05 -9.53 -6.80
N VAL A 391 -4.96 -9.01 -5.59
CA VAL A 391 -4.72 -7.60 -5.29
C VAL A 391 -3.27 -7.27 -4.97
N PHE A 392 -2.37 -8.25 -4.99
CA PHE A 392 -0.94 -8.08 -4.71
C PHE A 392 -0.66 -7.43 -3.35
N THR A 393 -1.34 -7.94 -2.32
CA THR A 393 -1.10 -7.61 -0.91
C THR A 393 -1.50 -8.76 0.01
N GLY A 394 -0.74 -9.02 1.05
CA GLY A 394 -1.09 -9.96 2.10
C GLY A 394 -2.13 -9.44 3.11
N ALA A 395 -2.43 -8.14 3.10
CA ALA A 395 -3.40 -7.51 4.01
C ALA A 395 -4.84 -7.53 3.45
N THR A 396 -5.29 -8.66 2.89
CA THR A 396 -6.51 -8.70 2.06
C THR A 396 -7.44 -9.85 2.41
N TYR A 397 -8.73 -9.69 2.06
CA TYR A 397 -9.75 -10.75 2.02
C TYR A 397 -9.70 -11.57 0.71
N ALA A 398 -8.93 -11.15 -0.29
CA ALA A 398 -8.90 -11.76 -1.63
C ALA A 398 -7.97 -13.00 -1.72
N GLY A 399 -7.81 -13.77 -0.64
CA GLY A 399 -7.10 -15.05 -0.65
C GLY A 399 -7.91 -16.15 -1.35
N GLU A 400 -7.26 -17.19 -1.89
CA GLU A 400 -7.94 -18.32 -2.49
C GLU A 400 -8.82 -19.05 -1.45
N GLY A 401 -10.10 -19.24 -1.74
CA GLY A 401 -11.02 -20.03 -0.94
C GLY A 401 -12.01 -19.29 -0.06
N GLY A 402 -12.45 -18.08 -0.46
CA GLY A 402 -13.48 -17.30 0.23
C GLY A 402 -14.76 -18.07 0.56
N GLU A 403 -14.72 -18.90 1.58
CA GLU A 403 -15.90 -19.45 2.23
C GLU A 403 -15.78 -19.20 3.74
N GLY A 404 -16.55 -18.23 4.23
CA GLY A 404 -16.89 -18.08 5.63
C GLY A 404 -16.61 -16.72 6.25
N PRO A 405 -17.55 -16.21 7.08
CA PRO A 405 -17.50 -14.90 7.70
C PRO A 405 -16.48 -14.77 8.83
N ASP A 406 -15.66 -15.77 9.10
CA ASP A 406 -14.89 -15.86 10.34
C ASP A 406 -13.35 -15.78 10.18
N MET A 407 -12.85 -15.58 8.96
CA MET A 407 -11.39 -15.55 8.75
C MET A 407 -10.98 -14.29 8.01
N PRO A 408 -10.22 -13.36 8.64
CA PRO A 408 -9.38 -12.48 7.86
C PRO A 408 -8.41 -13.37 7.07
N ALA A 409 -8.33 -13.19 5.76
CA ALA A 409 -7.33 -13.86 4.96
C ALA A 409 -5.96 -13.39 5.45
N ILE A 410 -5.44 -14.12 6.36
CA ILE A 410 -4.06 -14.09 6.70
C ILE A 410 -3.42 -14.91 5.62
N GLY A 411 -2.47 -14.30 4.89
CA GLY A 411 -1.77 -14.96 3.82
C GLY A 411 -1.20 -16.29 4.28
N LEU A 412 -2.06 -17.29 4.22
CA LEU A 412 -1.64 -18.65 4.15
C LEU A 412 -1.71 -19.03 2.70
N PHE A 413 -0.73 -19.70 2.25
CA PHE A 413 -0.94 -20.69 1.22
C PHE A 413 -2.15 -21.51 1.65
N PRO A 414 -3.25 -21.56 0.88
CA PRO A 414 -4.38 -22.43 1.15
C PRO A 414 -3.78 -23.81 1.29
N GLY A 415 -4.14 -24.52 2.31
CA GLY A 415 -3.55 -25.77 2.77
C GLY A 415 -2.85 -26.48 1.64
N ALA A 416 -1.56 -26.26 1.54
CA ALA A 416 -0.78 -26.84 0.48
C ALA A 416 -0.98 -28.33 0.67
N SER A 417 -1.70 -28.98 -0.25
CA SER A 417 -1.80 -30.42 -0.23
C SER A 417 -0.38 -30.93 -0.41
N ASP A 418 0.02 -31.76 0.48
CA ASP A 418 1.24 -32.56 0.44
C ASP A 418 0.72 -34.00 0.31
N SER A 419 0.56 -34.40 -0.95
CA SER A 419 -0.20 -35.64 -1.28
C SER A 419 0.57 -36.91 -0.94
N ASP A 420 1.90 -36.83 -0.81
CA ASP A 420 2.74 -37.99 -0.54
C ASP A 420 3.45 -37.93 0.82
N GLY A 421 3.34 -36.76 1.52
CA GLY A 421 3.78 -36.60 2.90
C GLY A 421 5.29 -36.39 3.04
N ASP A 422 5.95 -35.86 2.01
CA ASP A 422 7.39 -35.61 2.02
C ASP A 422 7.77 -34.23 2.57
N LEU A 423 6.78 -33.42 2.99
CA LEU A 423 6.88 -32.05 3.49
C LEU A 423 7.17 -31.00 2.43
N VAL A 424 7.06 -31.35 1.16
CA VAL A 424 7.05 -30.41 0.05
C VAL A 424 5.62 -30.28 -0.48
N PRO A 425 5.03 -29.08 -0.45
CA PRO A 425 3.68 -28.90 -0.95
C PRO A 425 3.55 -29.27 -2.43
N ASP A 426 2.46 -29.96 -2.82
CA ASP A 426 2.13 -30.35 -4.20
C ASP A 426 2.34 -29.21 -5.22
N LEU A 427 2.18 -27.97 -4.78
CA LEU A 427 2.31 -26.77 -5.61
C LEU A 427 3.76 -26.48 -6.06
N VAL A 428 4.76 -26.93 -5.31
CA VAL A 428 6.19 -26.73 -5.58
C VAL A 428 6.94 -28.03 -5.76
N ASP A 429 6.23 -29.13 -5.68
CA ASP A 429 6.73 -30.49 -5.85
C ASP A 429 6.54 -30.94 -7.30
N ALA A 430 7.65 -31.26 -7.97
CA ALA A 430 7.60 -31.79 -9.32
C ALA A 430 6.94 -33.18 -9.40
N PHE A 431 6.89 -33.89 -8.25
CA PHE A 431 6.36 -35.25 -8.15
C PHE A 431 5.39 -35.44 -6.97
N PRO A 432 4.22 -34.76 -6.94
CA PRO A 432 3.30 -34.67 -5.79
C PRO A 432 2.71 -36.02 -5.32
N SER A 433 3.17 -37.11 -5.80
CA SER A 433 2.77 -38.49 -5.43
C SER A 433 3.96 -39.40 -5.18
N ASP A 434 5.18 -38.88 -5.12
CA ASP A 434 6.39 -39.66 -4.90
C ASP A 434 7.28 -38.99 -3.81
N SER A 435 7.04 -39.34 -2.56
CA SER A 435 7.79 -38.87 -1.40
C SER A 435 9.30 -39.11 -1.42
N GLY A 436 9.84 -39.65 -2.48
CA GLY A 436 11.27 -39.89 -2.69
C GLY A 436 11.92 -38.80 -3.55
N ASP A 437 11.15 -38.00 -4.26
CA ASP A 437 11.66 -36.97 -5.18
C ASP A 437 10.67 -35.83 -5.40
N TRP A 438 11.16 -34.62 -5.38
CA TRP A 438 10.33 -33.39 -5.47
C TRP A 438 10.94 -32.36 -6.41
N LEU A 439 12.15 -32.58 -6.94
CA LEU A 439 12.86 -31.68 -7.85
C LEU A 439 13.19 -32.39 -9.16
N ASP A 440 12.90 -31.72 -10.27
CA ASP A 440 13.22 -32.08 -11.63
C ASP A 440 13.90 -30.86 -12.28
N SER A 441 15.25 -30.87 -12.31
CA SER A 441 16.01 -29.66 -12.65
C SER A 441 16.08 -29.40 -14.15
N ASP A 442 16.04 -30.43 -14.98
CA ASP A 442 16.07 -30.35 -16.43
C ASP A 442 14.70 -30.53 -17.09
N HIS A 443 13.69 -30.89 -16.29
CA HIS A 443 12.30 -31.05 -16.71
C HIS A 443 12.08 -32.22 -17.69
N ASP A 444 12.86 -33.30 -17.54
CA ASP A 444 12.71 -34.48 -18.36
C ASP A 444 11.67 -35.49 -17.82
N GLY A 445 11.18 -35.25 -16.59
CA GLY A 445 10.18 -36.06 -15.89
C GLY A 445 10.80 -37.17 -15.05
N ILE A 446 12.10 -37.15 -14.82
CA ILE A 446 12.83 -38.00 -13.89
C ILE A 446 13.32 -37.10 -12.76
N GLY A 447 13.01 -37.43 -11.51
CA GLY A 447 13.41 -36.60 -10.39
C GLY A 447 14.90 -36.70 -10.13
N ASN A 448 15.49 -35.61 -9.60
CA ASN A 448 16.92 -35.48 -9.37
C ASN A 448 17.53 -36.57 -8.51
N ASN A 449 16.77 -37.27 -7.67
CA ASN A 449 17.25 -38.39 -6.89
C ASN A 449 17.37 -39.70 -7.72
N ALA A 450 16.62 -39.78 -8.80
CA ALA A 450 16.58 -40.95 -9.70
C ALA A 450 17.39 -40.68 -10.98
N ASP A 451 17.62 -39.43 -11.35
CA ASP A 451 18.38 -39.02 -12.50
C ASP A 451 19.91 -39.19 -12.23
N THR A 452 20.68 -39.29 -13.23
CA THR A 452 22.15 -39.39 -13.19
C THR A 452 22.84 -38.22 -13.89
N ASP A 453 22.07 -37.28 -14.48
CA ASP A 453 22.54 -36.11 -15.24
C ASP A 453 21.44 -35.01 -15.06
N ASP A 454 21.37 -34.47 -13.83
CA ASP A 454 20.28 -33.64 -13.31
C ASP A 454 19.99 -32.34 -14.10
N ASP A 455 20.91 -31.95 -15.02
CA ASP A 455 20.74 -30.76 -15.85
C ASP A 455 20.86 -31.05 -17.36
N ASN A 456 20.94 -32.35 -17.71
CA ASN A 456 21.00 -32.87 -19.10
C ASN A 456 22.08 -32.20 -19.98
N ASP A 457 23.22 -31.81 -19.37
CA ASP A 457 24.35 -31.24 -20.10
C ASP A 457 25.25 -32.31 -20.75
N GLY A 458 25.00 -33.57 -20.44
CA GLY A 458 25.74 -34.73 -20.93
C GLY A 458 26.91 -35.12 -20.02
N ILE A 459 27.07 -34.51 -18.87
CA ILE A 459 28.08 -34.85 -17.86
C ILE A 459 27.36 -35.44 -16.64
N LEU A 460 27.54 -36.72 -16.38
CA LEU A 460 26.88 -37.37 -15.24
C LEU A 460 27.21 -36.64 -13.92
N ASP A 461 26.23 -36.44 -13.03
CA ASP A 461 26.36 -35.78 -11.70
C ASP A 461 27.58 -36.23 -10.90
N SER A 462 27.90 -37.49 -11.02
CA SER A 462 29.06 -38.04 -10.33
C SER A 462 30.39 -37.45 -10.81
N LYS A 463 30.39 -36.72 -11.91
CA LYS A 463 31.56 -36.11 -12.57
C LYS A 463 31.39 -34.63 -12.82
N ASP A 464 30.18 -34.14 -12.73
CA ASP A 464 29.87 -32.75 -12.96
C ASP A 464 30.21 -31.89 -11.74
N PRO A 465 30.97 -30.78 -11.92
CA PRO A 465 31.19 -29.80 -10.88
C PRO A 465 29.93 -28.94 -10.54
N CYS A 466 28.94 -28.91 -11.42
CA CYS A 466 27.73 -28.10 -11.28
C CYS A 466 26.46 -28.85 -11.75
N PRO A 467 26.05 -29.97 -11.10
CA PRO A 467 25.04 -30.90 -11.58
C PRO A 467 23.63 -30.36 -11.80
N LEU A 468 23.40 -29.08 -11.63
CA LEU A 468 22.11 -28.39 -11.84
C LEU A 468 22.28 -27.15 -12.73
N ASP A 469 23.41 -26.94 -13.35
CA ASP A 469 23.71 -25.81 -14.23
C ASP A 469 24.22 -26.30 -15.57
N PRO A 470 23.39 -26.44 -16.60
CA PRO A 470 23.78 -26.96 -17.90
C PRO A 470 24.84 -26.11 -18.63
N LEU A 471 25.21 -24.97 -18.06
CA LEU A 471 26.25 -24.12 -18.59
C LEU A 471 27.62 -24.37 -17.93
N ASN A 472 27.68 -25.22 -16.89
CA ASN A 472 28.89 -25.55 -16.15
C ASN A 472 29.78 -24.34 -15.78
N VAL A 473 29.12 -23.21 -15.49
CA VAL A 473 29.81 -21.99 -15.10
C VAL A 473 29.98 -21.95 -13.59
N PRO A 474 31.17 -22.16 -13.05
CA PRO A 474 31.42 -21.97 -11.61
C PRO A 474 31.15 -20.51 -11.27
N LYS A 475 30.04 -20.20 -10.60
CA LYS A 475 29.79 -18.84 -10.12
C LYS A 475 30.70 -18.54 -8.95
N GLU A 476 31.72 -17.72 -9.15
CA GLU A 476 32.45 -17.08 -8.06
C GLU A 476 31.45 -16.24 -7.25
N GLY A 477 31.10 -16.69 -6.06
CA GLY A 477 30.27 -15.97 -5.11
C GLY A 477 28.83 -16.47 -4.99
N GLY A 478 28.64 -17.48 -4.17
CA GLY A 478 27.39 -17.75 -3.48
C GLY A 478 26.28 -18.35 -4.33
N TYR A 479 26.11 -19.66 -4.26
CA TYR A 479 24.89 -20.33 -4.67
C TYR A 479 23.71 -19.83 -3.85
N ALA A 480 22.80 -19.11 -4.49
CA ALA A 480 21.44 -18.88 -3.99
C ALA A 480 20.52 -20.01 -4.49
N GLY A 481 20.79 -21.22 -4.06
CA GLY A 481 19.98 -22.40 -4.37
C GLY A 481 19.69 -23.15 -3.09
N GLY A 482 19.26 -22.46 -2.06
CA GLY A 482 18.68 -23.08 -0.88
C GLY A 482 17.17 -23.14 -1.08
N ILE A 483 16.62 -24.34 -1.12
CA ILE A 483 15.20 -24.53 -0.91
C ILE A 483 14.97 -24.15 0.55
N TYR A 484 14.15 -23.13 0.73
CA TYR A 484 13.56 -22.94 2.03
C TYR A 484 12.54 -24.06 2.20
N PRO A 485 12.58 -24.85 3.28
CA PRO A 485 11.36 -25.53 3.67
C PRO A 485 10.27 -24.46 3.74
N PRO A 486 9.03 -24.79 3.39
CA PRO A 486 7.93 -23.87 3.59
C PRO A 486 8.04 -23.37 5.02
N SER A 487 7.97 -22.08 5.21
CA SER A 487 7.86 -21.49 6.55
C SER A 487 6.81 -22.30 7.29
N PRO A 488 7.05 -22.73 8.52
CA PRO A 488 6.10 -23.59 9.21
C PRO A 488 4.72 -22.94 9.17
N ILE A 489 3.80 -23.64 8.54
CA ILE A 489 2.43 -23.18 8.37
C ILE A 489 1.81 -23.21 9.74
N LEU A 490 1.46 -22.06 10.24
CA LEU A 490 0.77 -21.97 11.51
C LEU A 490 -0.69 -22.33 11.34
N THR A 491 -1.18 -23.08 12.31
CA THR A 491 -2.55 -23.57 12.41
C THR A 491 -3.60 -22.47 12.23
N GLU A 492 -4.80 -22.84 11.97
CA GLU A 492 -6.02 -22.13 11.58
C GLU A 492 -6.33 -20.73 12.17
N HIS A 493 -5.48 -20.17 13.03
CA HIS A 493 -5.72 -18.86 13.65
C HIS A 493 -4.66 -17.77 13.32
N ASN A 494 -3.83 -18.03 12.44
CA ASN A 494 -3.00 -17.17 11.57
C ASN A 494 -2.58 -15.76 12.01
N LEU A 495 -2.26 -15.55 13.26
CA LEU A 495 -1.73 -14.25 13.71
C LEU A 495 -0.22 -14.23 13.85
N ALA A 496 0.47 -15.37 13.70
CA ALA A 496 1.87 -15.44 14.07
C ALA A 496 2.67 -16.47 13.27
N GLN A 497 3.89 -16.14 12.96
CA GLN A 497 4.88 -17.07 12.42
C GLN A 497 5.98 -17.30 13.44
N VAL A 498 6.28 -18.57 13.74
CA VAL A 498 7.35 -18.95 14.67
C VAL A 498 8.62 -19.19 13.87
N PHE A 499 9.73 -18.60 14.26
CA PHE A 499 11.00 -18.69 13.53
C PHE A 499 11.97 -19.67 14.17
N GLN A 500 12.79 -20.20 13.29
CA GLN A 500 13.86 -21.12 13.60
C GLN A 500 15.09 -20.39 14.10
N SER A 501 15.91 -21.05 14.90
CA SER A 501 17.16 -20.47 15.41
C SER A 501 18.26 -20.56 14.37
N GLU A 502 18.85 -19.42 14.02
CA GLU A 502 20.00 -19.34 13.13
C GLU A 502 21.31 -19.29 13.96
N ILE A 503 22.27 -20.15 13.61
CA ILE A 503 23.56 -20.20 14.28
C ILE A 503 24.66 -19.83 13.30
N THR A 504 25.35 -18.74 13.56
CA THR A 504 26.44 -18.28 12.73
C THR A 504 27.79 -18.54 13.40
N PHE A 505 28.67 -19.27 12.74
CA PHE A 505 30.06 -19.45 13.16
C PHE A 505 30.95 -18.43 12.45
N ARG A 506 31.67 -17.61 13.21
CA ARG A 506 32.62 -16.64 12.65
C ARG A 506 33.85 -17.28 12.04
N GLU A 507 34.24 -18.43 12.56
CA GLU A 507 35.34 -19.28 12.04
C GLU A 507 34.80 -20.71 11.97
N PRO A 508 35.18 -21.51 10.95
CA PRO A 508 34.82 -22.91 10.92
C PRO A 508 35.29 -23.60 12.20
N PRO A 509 34.48 -24.47 12.80
CA PRO A 509 34.93 -25.26 13.92
C PRO A 509 36.22 -26.03 13.55
N THR A 510 37.10 -26.32 14.55
CA THR A 510 38.35 -27.03 14.32
C THR A 510 38.09 -28.35 13.61
N GLY A 511 38.69 -28.55 12.44
CA GLY A 511 38.47 -29.75 11.59
C GLY A 511 37.56 -29.53 10.39
N PHE A 512 37.05 -28.30 10.21
CA PHE A 512 36.44 -27.86 8.96
C PHE A 512 37.52 -27.28 8.06
N GLU A 513 37.58 -27.74 6.84
CA GLU A 513 38.37 -27.08 5.82
C GLU A 513 37.43 -26.27 4.93
N PRO A 514 37.59 -24.94 4.87
CA PRO A 514 36.87 -24.15 3.89
C PRO A 514 37.35 -24.53 2.50
N SER A 515 36.66 -25.40 1.82
CA SER A 515 36.91 -25.70 0.41
C SER A 515 35.75 -25.12 -0.42
N VAL A 516 36.04 -24.76 -1.65
CA VAL A 516 35.08 -24.26 -2.63
C VAL A 516 33.92 -25.24 -2.86
N HIS A 517 34.12 -26.48 -2.50
CA HIS A 517 33.09 -27.51 -2.46
C HIS A 517 32.63 -27.70 -1.02
N ALA A 518 31.51 -27.08 -0.69
CA ALA A 518 30.88 -27.05 0.62
C ALA A 518 30.78 -28.42 1.31
N MET A 519 30.85 -29.46 0.56
CA MET A 519 30.69 -30.85 0.91
C MET A 519 31.79 -31.43 1.76
N ASN A 520 32.95 -30.80 1.82
CA ASN A 520 34.11 -31.31 2.56
C ASN A 520 34.43 -30.50 3.81
N PHE A 521 33.42 -29.83 4.39
CA PHE A 521 33.65 -29.03 5.59
C PHE A 521 34.06 -29.80 6.84
N GLY A 522 34.48 -31.05 6.66
CA GLY A 522 34.95 -31.86 7.77
C GLY A 522 33.86 -32.30 8.76
N LEU A 523 32.56 -31.94 8.49
CA LEU A 523 31.41 -32.45 9.27
C LEU A 523 31.07 -33.89 8.89
N ARG A 524 31.46 -34.35 7.71
CA ARG A 524 31.16 -35.71 7.24
C ARG A 524 31.73 -36.75 8.23
N GLY A 525 30.82 -37.48 8.85
CA GLY A 525 31.16 -38.48 9.85
C GLY A 525 31.44 -37.96 11.24
N LYS A 526 31.21 -36.67 11.51
CA LYS A 526 31.24 -36.08 12.85
C LYS A 526 29.85 -36.06 13.48
N GLY A 527 29.78 -36.35 14.77
CA GLY A 527 28.58 -36.20 15.57
C GLY A 527 28.35 -34.76 15.92
N ILE A 528 27.11 -34.30 15.78
CA ILE A 528 26.61 -33.04 16.35
C ILE A 528 25.67 -33.41 17.47
N ASP A 529 25.95 -32.95 18.67
CA ASP A 529 25.15 -33.21 19.85
C ASP A 529 24.38 -31.95 20.23
N LEU A 530 23.06 -32.07 20.36
CA LEU A 530 22.24 -31.07 21.01
C LEU A 530 22.10 -31.46 22.48
N CYS A 531 22.55 -30.59 23.37
CA CYS A 531 22.52 -30.84 24.82
C CYS A 531 21.59 -29.87 25.51
N ASN A 532 20.78 -30.32 26.46
CA ASN A 532 19.96 -29.45 27.29
C ASN A 532 20.81 -28.68 28.33
N ALA A 533 20.19 -27.78 29.08
CA ALA A 533 20.85 -26.97 30.13
C ALA A 533 21.60 -27.78 31.21
N LYS A 534 21.30 -29.07 31.34
CA LYS A 534 21.97 -30.00 32.27
C LYS A 534 23.17 -30.70 31.64
N GLY A 535 23.47 -30.41 30.35
CA GLY A 535 24.53 -31.06 29.61
C GLY A 535 24.19 -32.47 29.11
N THR A 536 22.89 -32.88 29.20
CA THR A 536 22.46 -34.17 28.69
C THR A 536 22.22 -34.07 27.19
N VAL A 537 22.76 -34.99 26.42
CA VAL A 537 22.48 -35.08 24.96
C VAL A 537 21.01 -35.45 24.77
N VAL A 538 20.25 -34.57 24.16
CA VAL A 538 18.82 -34.74 23.84
C VAL A 538 18.59 -35.17 22.38
N ALA A 539 19.53 -34.88 21.50
CA ALA A 539 19.55 -35.37 20.15
C ALA A 539 20.99 -35.52 19.64
N HIS A 540 21.22 -36.46 18.75
CA HIS A 540 22.53 -36.70 18.12
C HIS A 540 22.31 -36.83 16.62
N MET A 541 23.05 -36.04 15.83
CA MET A 541 23.00 -36.09 14.37
C MET A 541 24.33 -36.54 13.79
N ASN A 542 24.29 -37.53 12.92
CA ASN A 542 25.44 -37.88 12.08
C ASN A 542 25.27 -37.19 10.74
N MET A 543 26.11 -36.21 10.45
CA MET A 543 26.02 -35.44 9.23
C MET A 543 26.70 -36.18 8.08
N ARG A 544 25.93 -36.47 7.01
CA ARG A 544 26.46 -36.89 5.73
C ARG A 544 26.12 -35.79 4.73
N ALA A 545 27.14 -35.19 4.15
CA ALA A 545 26.92 -34.31 3.05
C ALA A 545 26.47 -35.12 1.83
N ARG A 546 25.39 -34.69 1.14
CA ARG A 546 25.09 -35.18 -0.20
C ARG A 546 26.27 -34.83 -1.12
N ARG A 547 26.53 -35.67 -2.11
CA ARG A 547 27.50 -35.38 -3.14
C ARG A 547 27.07 -34.14 -3.85
N ASN A 548 27.97 -33.21 -4.02
CA ASN A 548 27.88 -32.06 -4.91
C ASN A 548 26.86 -30.95 -4.51
N TYR A 549 26.28 -30.98 -3.32
CA TYR A 549 25.41 -29.92 -2.84
C TYR A 549 26.04 -29.14 -1.70
N PRO A 550 26.24 -27.83 -1.83
CA PRO A 550 26.74 -27.03 -0.73
C PRO A 550 25.69 -26.76 0.37
N SER A 551 24.44 -26.97 0.10
CA SER A 551 23.37 -26.56 1.01
C SER A 551 22.54 -27.69 1.60
N THR A 552 22.58 -28.91 1.07
CA THR A 552 21.81 -30.01 1.63
C THR A 552 22.67 -31.06 2.31
N LEU A 553 22.44 -31.22 3.57
CA LEU A 553 22.91 -32.38 4.32
C LEU A 553 21.82 -33.44 4.21
N GLU A 554 22.19 -34.67 3.84
CA GLU A 554 21.24 -35.75 4.01
C GLU A 554 20.83 -35.80 5.45
N GLU A 555 19.53 -35.77 5.67
CA GLU A 555 18.94 -36.19 6.91
C GLU A 555 19.44 -37.58 7.22
N ASN A 556 20.37 -37.66 8.14
CA ASN A 556 20.77 -38.95 8.60
C ASN A 556 20.36 -39.10 10.03
N THR A 557 19.21 -39.67 10.14
CA THR A 557 18.71 -40.27 11.36
C THR A 557 19.15 -39.47 12.58
N VAL A 558 18.32 -38.51 12.97
CA VAL A 558 18.36 -38.03 14.35
C VAL A 558 18.20 -39.27 15.21
N ILE A 559 19.25 -39.65 15.93
CA ILE A 559 19.14 -40.71 16.93
C ILE A 559 18.76 -40.02 18.22
N PRO A 560 17.52 -40.14 18.68
CA PRO A 560 17.16 -39.64 20.01
C PRO A 560 18.07 -40.24 21.03
N ALA A 561 18.56 -39.44 21.98
CA ALA A 561 19.27 -39.97 23.13
C ALA A 561 18.38 -41.01 23.86
N PRO A 562 18.91 -42.12 24.30
CA PRO A 562 18.13 -43.27 24.81
C PRO A 562 17.22 -42.97 26.01
N THR A 563 17.27 -41.78 26.56
CA THR A 563 16.54 -41.38 27.76
C THR A 563 15.48 -40.29 27.56
N VAL A 564 15.36 -39.73 26.36
CA VAL A 564 14.38 -38.67 26.02
C VAL A 564 13.70 -39.09 24.72
N GLY A 565 12.52 -39.67 24.82
CA GLY A 565 11.82 -40.17 23.63
C GLY A 565 11.56 -39.03 22.61
N GLU A 566 11.33 -39.36 21.44
CA GLU A 566 10.60 -38.65 20.36
C GLU A 566 10.99 -37.22 19.95
N PHE A 567 12.10 -36.64 20.38
CA PHE A 567 12.55 -35.33 19.86
C PHE A 567 13.49 -35.50 18.70
N SER A 568 13.22 -34.78 17.60
CA SER A 568 14.12 -34.69 16.45
C SER A 568 14.63 -33.25 16.27
N ALA A 569 15.86 -33.08 15.83
CA ALA A 569 16.39 -31.80 15.40
C ALA A 569 16.84 -31.95 13.95
N LEU A 570 16.36 -31.08 13.08
CA LEU A 570 16.69 -31.03 11.67
C LEU A 570 17.62 -29.82 11.40
N ILE A 571 18.71 -30.03 10.70
CA ILE A 571 19.47 -28.95 10.11
C ILE A 571 18.87 -28.71 8.73
N VAL A 572 18.20 -27.59 8.57
CA VAL A 572 17.49 -27.21 7.36
C VAL A 572 18.31 -26.46 6.35
N ASP A 573 19.39 -25.78 6.76
CA ASP A 573 20.28 -25.09 5.83
C ASP A 573 21.71 -24.92 6.37
N ILE A 574 22.70 -24.88 5.45
CA ILE A 574 24.08 -24.49 5.74
C ILE A 574 24.51 -23.45 4.72
N LYS A 575 24.79 -22.25 5.19
CA LYS A 575 25.24 -21.14 4.34
C LYS A 575 26.65 -20.73 4.73
N ILE A 576 27.50 -20.50 3.74
CA ILE A 576 28.87 -20.03 3.97
C ILE A 576 29.08 -18.75 3.17
N VAL A 577 29.40 -17.67 3.89
CA VAL A 577 29.72 -16.36 3.31
C VAL A 577 30.92 -15.82 4.08
N ASP A 578 31.95 -15.35 3.38
CA ASP A 578 33.15 -14.70 3.96
C ASP A 578 33.76 -15.48 5.15
N SER A 579 33.98 -16.77 4.97
CA SER A 579 34.49 -17.67 6.02
C SER A 579 33.58 -17.82 7.24
N LYS A 580 32.32 -17.43 7.12
CA LYS A 580 31.29 -17.72 8.14
C LYS A 580 30.41 -18.85 7.64
N MET A 581 30.14 -19.79 8.52
CA MET A 581 29.15 -20.84 8.30
C MET A 581 27.95 -20.60 9.18
N THR A 582 26.76 -20.57 8.55
CA THR A 582 25.49 -20.47 9.25
C THR A 582 24.78 -21.83 9.17
N LEU A 583 24.33 -22.34 10.29
CA LEU A 583 23.47 -23.51 10.37
C LEU A 583 22.08 -23.06 10.80
N GLN A 584 21.08 -23.41 10.01
CA GLN A 584 19.70 -23.25 10.42
C GLN A 584 19.22 -24.58 11.03
N ILE A 585 18.64 -24.52 12.21
CA ILE A 585 18.20 -25.70 12.97
C ILE A 585 16.74 -25.53 13.33
N ASP A 586 15.95 -26.51 13.00
CA ASP A 586 14.57 -26.61 13.46
C ASP A 586 14.54 -27.21 14.86
N LEU A 587 13.85 -26.52 15.77
CA LEU A 587 13.65 -26.94 17.15
C LEU A 587 12.18 -27.13 17.51
N GLU A 588 11.30 -27.23 16.53
CA GLU A 588 9.85 -27.32 16.74
C GLU A 588 9.46 -28.45 17.67
N ASP A 589 10.12 -29.59 17.56
CA ASP A 589 9.87 -30.77 18.41
C ASP A 589 10.52 -30.70 19.81
N PHE A 590 11.22 -29.61 20.13
CA PHE A 590 11.91 -29.47 21.41
C PHE A 590 11.14 -28.58 22.39
N PRO A 591 11.18 -28.88 23.72
CA PRO A 591 10.62 -27.99 24.71
C PRO A 591 11.10 -26.56 24.58
N GLN A 592 10.21 -25.63 24.22
CA GLN A 592 10.52 -24.24 23.89
C GLN A 592 11.04 -23.40 25.06
N ASN A 593 10.98 -23.91 26.27
CA ASN A 593 11.38 -23.19 27.50
C ASN A 593 12.75 -23.63 28.01
N GLU A 594 13.51 -24.43 27.28
CA GLU A 594 14.82 -24.92 27.68
C GLU A 594 15.97 -24.29 26.87
N ILE A 595 17.13 -24.17 27.51
CA ILE A 595 18.37 -23.76 26.86
C ILE A 595 19.09 -25.01 26.37
N TYR A 596 19.45 -25.01 25.07
CA TYR A 596 20.19 -26.07 24.44
C TYR A 596 21.59 -25.59 24.05
N THR A 597 22.56 -26.49 24.06
CA THR A 597 23.87 -26.20 23.50
C THR A 597 24.18 -27.14 22.36
N LEU A 598 24.57 -26.55 21.22
CA LEU A 598 25.08 -27.32 20.10
C LEU A 598 26.54 -27.62 20.33
N GLN A 599 26.88 -28.90 20.35
CA GLN A 599 28.25 -29.38 20.53
C GLN A 599 28.73 -30.16 19.31
N ILE A 600 29.93 -29.87 18.85
CA ILE A 600 30.60 -30.62 17.79
C ILE A 600 31.89 -31.19 18.38
N ASP A 601 32.06 -32.51 18.33
CA ASP A 601 33.16 -33.21 19.00
C ASP A 601 33.27 -32.87 20.52
N GLY A 602 32.11 -32.68 21.19
CA GLY A 602 32.07 -32.33 22.62
C GLY A 602 32.44 -30.89 22.94
N VAL A 603 32.67 -30.04 21.95
CA VAL A 603 32.95 -28.61 22.11
C VAL A 603 31.68 -27.79 21.83
N VAL A 604 31.23 -27.03 22.81
CA VAL A 604 30.09 -26.11 22.63
C VAL A 604 30.42 -25.09 21.53
N ARG A 605 29.63 -25.07 20.51
CA ARG A 605 29.76 -24.17 19.35
C ARG A 605 28.71 -23.08 19.35
N ALA A 606 27.54 -23.37 19.88
CA ALA A 606 26.48 -22.39 20.04
C ALA A 606 25.62 -22.72 21.25
N THR A 607 25.03 -21.73 21.86
CA THR A 607 23.99 -21.88 22.86
C THR A 607 22.71 -21.45 22.19
N LEU A 608 21.76 -22.37 22.10
CA LEU A 608 20.41 -22.14 21.67
C LEU A 608 19.63 -21.85 22.93
N GLY A 609 19.33 -20.60 23.17
CA GLY A 609 18.35 -20.25 24.19
C GLY A 609 16.99 -20.73 23.71
N ALA A 610 16.02 -20.79 24.60
CA ALA A 610 14.66 -20.57 24.19
C ALA A 610 14.64 -19.18 23.51
N THR A 611 14.82 -19.12 22.22
CA THR A 611 14.40 -17.93 21.48
C THR A 611 12.91 -17.89 21.68
N PRO A 612 12.38 -16.85 22.31
CA PRO A 612 10.94 -16.74 22.42
C PRO A 612 10.40 -16.85 20.99
N SER A 613 9.37 -17.65 20.81
CA SER A 613 8.64 -17.64 19.57
C SER A 613 8.27 -16.19 19.27
N VAL A 614 8.54 -15.70 18.08
CA VAL A 614 8.31 -14.31 17.70
C VAL A 614 7.07 -14.22 16.82
N LEU A 615 6.30 -13.18 17.03
CA LEU A 615 5.02 -12.96 16.39
C LEU A 615 5.12 -11.83 15.38
N PHE A 616 4.84 -12.13 14.11
CA PHE A 616 4.59 -11.14 13.06
C PHE A 616 3.12 -11.19 12.67
N GLU A 617 2.48 -10.05 12.47
CA GLU A 617 1.11 -10.04 11.95
C GLU A 617 1.10 -10.05 10.42
N ALA A 618 0.42 -11.02 9.82
CA ALA A 618 0.34 -11.17 8.38
C ALA A 618 -0.24 -9.91 7.70
N GLY A 619 0.37 -9.54 6.58
CA GLY A 619 0.01 -8.32 5.84
C GLY A 619 0.49 -7.00 6.46
N PHE A 620 1.29 -7.08 7.55
CA PHE A 620 1.93 -5.93 8.19
C PHE A 620 3.40 -6.23 8.43
N ASP A 621 4.27 -5.54 7.69
CA ASP A 621 5.70 -5.80 7.72
C ASP A 621 6.51 -4.54 8.06
N ASN A 622 7.53 -4.72 8.90
CA ASN A 622 8.59 -3.73 9.04
C ASN A 622 9.69 -4.04 8.02
N ILE A 623 9.78 -3.21 7.00
CA ILE A 623 10.75 -3.36 5.91
C ILE A 623 11.96 -2.42 6.03
N GLY A 624 12.08 -1.68 7.13
CA GLY A 624 13.24 -0.83 7.41
C GLY A 624 13.32 0.44 6.57
N VAL A 625 12.20 1.06 6.23
CA VAL A 625 12.16 2.36 5.50
C VAL A 625 12.79 3.47 6.34
N ARG A 626 12.42 3.54 7.62
CA ARG A 626 12.98 4.45 8.64
C ARG A 626 13.23 3.67 9.94
N PRO A 627 13.99 4.21 10.89
CA PRO A 627 14.10 3.59 12.22
C PRO A 627 12.72 3.42 12.86
N GLN A 628 12.44 2.26 13.42
CA GLN A 628 11.16 1.94 14.09
C GLN A 628 10.82 2.89 15.26
N THR A 629 11.80 3.62 15.78
CA THR A 629 11.63 4.64 16.82
C THR A 629 11.00 5.93 16.30
N GLU A 630 10.98 6.16 14.99
CA GLU A 630 10.38 7.35 14.37
C GLU A 630 8.88 7.19 14.14
N ASP A 631 8.43 5.97 13.80
CA ASP A 631 7.02 5.63 13.69
C ASP A 631 6.81 4.16 14.09
N ALA A 632 6.02 3.94 15.12
CA ALA A 632 5.77 2.61 15.66
C ALA A 632 4.87 1.74 14.77
N GLY A 633 4.19 2.31 13.76
CA GLY A 633 3.28 1.57 12.90
C GLY A 633 2.24 0.78 13.72
N LEU A 634 2.08 -0.49 13.39
CA LEU A 634 1.18 -1.42 14.10
C LEU A 634 1.56 -1.63 15.60
N GLY A 635 2.82 -1.40 15.96
CA GLY A 635 3.29 -1.41 17.36
C GLY A 635 2.79 -0.24 18.21
N GLY A 636 2.04 0.70 17.62
CA GLY A 636 1.41 1.82 18.31
C GLY A 636 0.16 1.44 19.10
N SER A 637 -0.56 2.47 19.57
CA SER A 637 -1.79 2.32 20.36
C SER A 637 -2.87 3.28 19.89
N HIS A 638 -4.12 2.88 20.08
CA HIS A 638 -5.28 3.75 19.97
C HIS A 638 -5.20 4.90 20.99
N PRO A 639 -5.93 6.01 20.82
CA PRO A 639 -5.94 7.12 21.76
C PRO A 639 -6.34 6.75 23.21
N ASN A 640 -7.08 5.65 23.38
CA ASN A 640 -7.45 5.09 24.70
C ASN A 640 -6.37 4.21 25.32
N GLY A 641 -5.19 4.08 24.69
CA GLY A 641 -4.06 3.28 25.15
C GLY A 641 -4.13 1.80 24.82
N VAL A 642 -5.15 1.34 24.11
CA VAL A 642 -5.26 -0.06 23.66
C VAL A 642 -4.34 -0.27 22.44
N ALA A 643 -3.56 -1.35 22.41
CA ALA A 643 -2.65 -1.67 21.31
C ALA A 643 -3.36 -1.74 19.95
N LEU A 644 -2.71 -1.30 18.87
CA LEU A 644 -3.23 -1.42 17.50
C LEU A 644 -3.22 -2.87 17.03
N SER A 645 -2.20 -3.64 17.42
CA SER A 645 -2.05 -5.05 17.07
C SER A 645 -3.14 -5.92 17.74
N PRO A 646 -3.96 -6.68 16.97
CA PRO A 646 -4.88 -7.67 17.51
C PRO A 646 -4.20 -8.73 18.36
N ALA A 647 -3.01 -9.18 17.96
CA ALA A 647 -2.27 -10.19 18.69
C ALA A 647 -1.81 -9.70 20.07
N VAL A 648 -1.31 -8.47 20.16
CA VAL A 648 -0.97 -7.87 21.46
C VAL A 648 -2.22 -7.65 22.32
N ARG A 649 -3.35 -7.28 21.72
CA ARG A 649 -4.64 -7.19 22.42
C ARG A 649 -5.06 -8.55 22.98
N ALA A 650 -4.95 -9.60 22.18
CA ALA A 650 -5.27 -10.96 22.60
C ALA A 650 -4.42 -11.43 23.79
N GLN A 651 -3.14 -11.06 23.81
CA GLN A 651 -2.25 -11.36 24.95
C GLN A 651 -2.61 -10.59 26.22
N THR A 652 -3.04 -9.33 26.09
CA THR A 652 -3.26 -8.43 27.23
C THR A 652 -4.69 -8.44 27.74
N ASN A 653 -5.66 -8.61 26.85
CA ASN A 653 -7.08 -8.69 27.16
C ASN A 653 -7.84 -9.51 26.10
N PRO A 654 -8.02 -10.81 26.32
CA PRO A 654 -8.71 -11.69 25.37
C PRO A 654 -10.13 -11.24 24.99
N ASN A 655 -10.80 -10.44 25.83
CA ASN A 655 -12.13 -9.90 25.53
C ASN A 655 -12.12 -8.79 24.47
N LEU A 656 -10.94 -8.25 24.13
CA LEU A 656 -10.73 -7.28 23.05
C LEU A 656 -10.14 -7.93 21.79
N ALA A 657 -10.00 -9.24 21.81
CA ALA A 657 -9.56 -9.99 20.63
C ALA A 657 -10.61 -9.90 19.52
N GLU A 658 -10.18 -9.52 18.32
CA GLU A 658 -11.05 -9.40 17.14
C GLU A 658 -11.41 -10.77 16.54
N TYR A 659 -10.63 -11.79 16.85
CA TYR A 659 -10.66 -13.10 16.23
C TYR A 659 -10.59 -14.19 17.30
N GLY A 660 -11.35 -15.24 17.16
CA GLY A 660 -11.51 -16.43 17.96
C GLY A 660 -10.47 -16.85 19.02
N ASP A 661 -10.07 -18.11 19.08
CA ASP A 661 -9.14 -18.61 20.09
C ASP A 661 -7.68 -18.20 19.81
N HIS A 662 -7.13 -17.30 20.63
CA HIS A 662 -5.77 -16.78 20.52
C HIS A 662 -4.76 -17.43 21.48
N SER A 663 -5.06 -18.62 21.98
CA SER A 663 -4.16 -19.34 22.90
C SER A 663 -2.76 -19.55 22.34
N ALA A 664 -2.64 -19.63 20.99
CA ALA A 664 -1.36 -19.79 20.30
C ALA A 664 -0.41 -18.58 20.43
N VAL A 665 -0.93 -17.37 20.69
CA VAL A 665 -0.09 -16.14 20.77
C VAL A 665 0.26 -15.76 22.21
N VAL A 666 -0.25 -16.46 23.19
CA VAL A 666 0.03 -16.15 24.61
C VAL A 666 1.48 -16.48 24.95
N GLY A 667 2.24 -15.47 25.37
CA GLY A 667 3.64 -15.60 25.75
C GLY A 667 4.63 -15.58 24.58
N VAL A 668 4.16 -15.28 23.37
CA VAL A 668 5.02 -15.07 22.19
C VAL A 668 5.43 -13.60 22.13
N GLU A 669 6.71 -13.31 21.83
CA GLU A 669 7.19 -11.93 21.71
C GLU A 669 6.71 -11.29 20.42
N PRO A 670 5.98 -10.14 20.46
CA PRO A 670 5.51 -9.48 19.25
C PRO A 670 6.61 -8.66 18.58
N HIS A 671 6.90 -8.96 17.32
CA HIS A 671 7.84 -8.25 16.46
C HIS A 671 7.05 -7.40 15.42
N ILE A 672 6.39 -6.37 15.89
CA ILE A 672 5.42 -5.55 15.14
C ILE A 672 5.73 -4.06 15.16
N VAL A 673 6.76 -3.62 15.89
CA VAL A 673 7.11 -2.20 15.97
C VAL A 673 7.72 -1.75 14.65
N GLY A 674 7.17 -0.67 14.08
CA GLY A 674 7.57 -0.19 12.76
C GLY A 674 6.98 -1.02 11.60
N ALA A 675 6.06 -1.95 11.88
CA ALA A 675 5.33 -2.69 10.86
C ALA A 675 4.18 -1.85 10.29
N PHE A 676 4.04 -1.90 8.96
CA PHE A 676 3.01 -1.19 8.21
C PHE A 676 2.28 -2.14 7.28
N LYS A 677 1.02 -1.81 7.00
CA LYS A 677 0.18 -2.57 6.07
C LYS A 677 0.88 -2.66 4.70
N VAL A 678 1.01 -3.87 4.19
CA VAL A 678 1.50 -4.13 2.84
C VAL A 678 0.52 -3.51 1.84
N PRO A 679 0.92 -2.54 1.01
CA PRO A 679 0.02 -1.93 0.05
C PRO A 679 -0.23 -2.86 -1.15
N SER A 680 -1.41 -2.72 -1.78
CA SER A 680 -1.64 -3.30 -3.10
C SER A 680 -0.66 -2.73 -4.14
N LEU A 681 -0.21 -3.58 -5.09
CA LEU A 681 0.62 -3.12 -6.21
C LEU A 681 -0.20 -2.79 -7.45
N ARG A 682 -1.53 -2.93 -7.41
CA ARG A 682 -2.37 -2.51 -8.54
C ARG A 682 -2.31 -1.01 -8.73
N ASN A 683 -2.16 -0.57 -9.98
CA ASN A 683 -1.95 0.82 -10.38
C ASN A 683 -0.70 1.47 -9.76
N ILE A 684 0.27 0.67 -9.30
CA ILE A 684 1.44 1.16 -8.55
C ILE A 684 2.24 2.21 -9.34
N GLU A 685 2.24 2.17 -10.66
CA GLU A 685 2.86 3.18 -11.51
C GLU A 685 2.33 4.59 -11.24
N LEU A 686 1.03 4.71 -10.92
CA LEU A 686 0.32 5.98 -10.76
C LEU A 686 0.26 6.46 -9.29
N THR A 687 0.66 5.63 -8.33
CA THR A 687 0.43 5.88 -6.90
C THR A 687 1.65 6.40 -6.13
N GLY A 688 2.65 6.92 -6.85
CA GLY A 688 3.77 7.63 -6.19
C GLY A 688 3.31 8.94 -5.48
N PRO A 689 4.10 9.42 -4.48
CA PRO A 689 5.36 8.85 -3.97
C PRO A 689 5.14 7.60 -3.11
N TYR A 690 6.16 6.77 -3.02
CA TYR A 690 6.05 5.42 -2.44
C TYR A 690 6.47 5.36 -0.97
N PHE A 691 6.06 4.28 -0.31
CA PHE A 691 6.15 4.00 1.12
C PHE A 691 5.20 4.83 1.98
N HIS A 692 5.03 4.44 3.25
CA HIS A 692 4.20 5.16 4.22
C HIS A 692 4.66 6.60 4.48
N ASN A 693 5.95 6.89 4.24
CA ASN A 693 6.53 8.23 4.38
C ASN A 693 6.68 8.98 3.05
N GLY A 694 6.25 8.41 1.92
CA GLY A 694 6.42 9.01 0.60
C GLY A 694 7.88 9.22 0.19
N GLY A 695 8.81 8.41 0.71
CA GLY A 695 10.25 8.65 0.61
C GLY A 695 10.91 8.31 -0.72
N ALA A 696 10.21 7.65 -1.66
CA ALA A 696 10.72 7.29 -2.98
C ALA A 696 9.80 7.83 -4.09
N ALA A 697 10.38 8.36 -5.16
CA ALA A 697 9.62 8.92 -6.26
C ALA A 697 9.43 7.96 -7.45
N THR A 698 10.28 6.96 -7.62
CA THR A 698 10.27 6.01 -8.74
C THR A 698 10.15 4.56 -8.28
N LEU A 699 9.57 3.71 -9.13
CA LEU A 699 9.54 2.26 -8.88
C LEU A 699 10.95 1.68 -8.81
N GLU A 700 11.86 2.17 -9.62
CA GLU A 700 13.25 1.75 -9.63
C GLU A 700 13.94 2.06 -8.28
N ASP A 701 13.64 3.19 -7.63
CA ASP A 701 14.16 3.51 -6.28
C ASP A 701 13.59 2.57 -5.23
N VAL A 702 12.32 2.20 -5.33
CA VAL A 702 11.67 1.20 -4.46
C VAL A 702 12.35 -0.17 -4.62
N ILE A 703 12.57 -0.62 -5.86
CA ILE A 703 13.21 -1.92 -6.12
C ILE A 703 14.67 -1.90 -5.61
N ARG A 704 15.42 -0.79 -5.79
CA ARG A 704 16.76 -0.64 -5.21
C ARG A 704 16.76 -0.68 -3.69
N PHE A 705 15.73 -0.11 -3.05
CA PHE A 705 15.55 -0.21 -1.60
C PHE A 705 15.44 -1.68 -1.16
N TYR A 706 14.60 -2.48 -1.80
CA TYR A 706 14.50 -3.91 -1.53
C TYR A 706 15.79 -4.65 -1.90
N ASN A 707 16.41 -4.31 -3.04
CA ASN A 707 17.65 -4.95 -3.49
C ASN A 707 18.80 -4.85 -2.48
N ARG A 708 18.88 -3.75 -1.71
CA ARG A 708 19.86 -3.59 -0.63
C ARG A 708 19.41 -4.10 0.74
N GLY A 709 18.18 -4.61 0.87
CA GLY A 709 17.62 -5.15 2.12
C GLY A 709 17.21 -4.07 3.13
N GLY A 710 16.62 -2.97 2.65
CA GLY A 710 16.14 -1.87 3.48
C GLY A 710 17.20 -0.80 3.79
N ASP A 711 16.74 0.42 4.11
CA ASP A 711 17.62 1.58 4.39
C ASP A 711 18.10 1.61 5.83
N PHE A 712 17.29 1.12 6.76
CA PHE A 712 17.54 1.12 8.20
C PHE A 712 17.43 -0.28 8.80
N HIS A 713 17.96 -1.28 8.08
CA HIS A 713 17.92 -2.69 8.45
C HIS A 713 18.35 -2.92 9.91
N GLU A 714 19.54 -2.42 10.29
CA GLU A 714 20.13 -2.64 11.61
C GLU A 714 19.34 -1.92 12.73
N ALA A 715 18.71 -0.80 12.42
CA ALA A 715 17.90 -0.04 13.39
C ALA A 715 16.51 -0.67 13.65
N ASN A 716 16.13 -1.62 12.81
CA ASN A 716 14.87 -2.36 12.88
C ASN A 716 15.07 -3.85 13.17
N ALA A 717 16.29 -4.30 13.41
CA ALA A 717 16.67 -5.74 13.42
C ALA A 717 15.75 -6.61 14.31
N ASP A 718 15.27 -6.08 15.43
CA ASP A 718 14.38 -6.80 16.35
C ASP A 718 12.95 -7.00 15.81
N ASN A 719 12.54 -6.21 14.84
CA ASN A 719 11.17 -6.22 14.29
C ASN A 719 11.13 -6.28 12.76
N LEU A 720 12.30 -6.40 12.11
CA LEU A 720 12.40 -6.41 10.66
C LEU A 720 11.81 -7.70 10.09
N ALA A 721 11.07 -7.58 9.00
CA ALA A 721 10.56 -8.75 8.28
C ALA A 721 11.72 -9.66 7.83
N PRO A 722 11.64 -10.98 8.05
CA PRO A 722 12.76 -11.91 7.81
C PRO A 722 13.25 -11.93 6.37
N ASP A 723 12.34 -11.71 5.43
CA ASP A 723 12.62 -11.71 4.00
C ASP A 723 13.34 -10.44 3.49
N MET A 724 13.55 -9.45 4.36
CA MET A 724 14.28 -8.23 4.04
C MET A 724 15.79 -8.46 3.97
N GLN A 725 16.21 -9.19 2.94
CA GLN A 725 17.62 -9.49 2.63
C GLN A 725 18.05 -8.83 1.32
N ALA A 726 19.39 -8.65 1.15
CA ALA A 726 19.90 -8.12 -0.11
C ALA A 726 19.72 -9.16 -1.23
N MET A 727 19.08 -8.78 -2.33
CA MET A 727 18.70 -9.71 -3.41
C MET A 727 19.76 -9.88 -4.51
N GLY A 728 20.69 -8.93 -4.66
CA GLY A 728 21.74 -9.01 -5.68
C GLY A 728 21.27 -8.77 -7.13
N LEU A 729 20.19 -8.00 -7.31
CA LEU A 729 19.65 -7.65 -8.63
C LEU A 729 20.58 -6.73 -9.41
N SER A 730 20.76 -7.01 -10.70
CA SER A 730 21.38 -6.08 -11.64
C SER A 730 20.41 -4.96 -12.05
N GLU A 731 20.93 -3.88 -12.67
CA GLU A 731 20.08 -2.79 -13.21
C GLU A 731 19.09 -3.29 -14.29
N SER A 732 19.44 -4.33 -15.05
CA SER A 732 18.50 -4.94 -16.01
C SER A 732 17.35 -5.68 -15.31
N HIS A 733 17.63 -6.36 -14.19
CA HIS A 733 16.62 -7.00 -13.35
C HIS A 733 15.69 -5.95 -12.71
N ILE A 734 16.24 -4.86 -12.19
CA ILE A 734 15.48 -3.74 -11.63
C ILE A 734 14.52 -3.15 -12.68
N SER A 735 15.06 -2.90 -13.89
CA SER A 735 14.25 -2.40 -15.01
C SER A 735 13.14 -3.38 -15.43
N ALA A 736 13.42 -4.69 -15.42
CA ALA A 736 12.44 -5.71 -15.74
C ALA A 736 11.32 -5.80 -14.69
N LEU A 737 11.67 -5.80 -13.40
CA LEU A 737 10.67 -5.74 -12.33
C LEU A 737 9.80 -4.49 -12.43
N ALA A 738 10.37 -3.31 -12.65
CA ALA A 738 9.62 -2.08 -12.83
C ALA A 738 8.68 -2.16 -14.06
N ALA A 739 9.13 -2.79 -15.16
CA ALA A 739 8.31 -3.01 -16.33
C ALA A 739 7.12 -3.93 -16.03
N PHE A 740 7.34 -5.03 -15.29
CA PHE A 740 6.25 -5.90 -14.84
C PHE A 740 5.26 -5.16 -13.94
N LEU A 741 5.72 -4.42 -12.95
CA LEU A 741 4.84 -3.67 -12.04
C LEU A 741 3.94 -2.68 -12.79
N ARG A 742 4.41 -2.07 -13.88
CA ARG A 742 3.59 -1.20 -14.76
C ARG A 742 2.48 -1.96 -15.48
N THR A 743 2.59 -3.29 -15.66
CA THR A 743 1.49 -4.09 -16.26
C THR A 743 0.28 -4.23 -15.36
N LEU A 744 0.42 -3.91 -14.05
CA LEU A 744 -0.65 -3.93 -13.06
C LEU A 744 -1.53 -2.66 -13.09
N THR A 745 -1.25 -1.73 -14.01
CA THR A 745 -2.03 -0.51 -14.23
C THR A 745 -3.23 -0.81 -15.12
N ASP A 746 -4.42 -0.39 -14.67
CA ASP A 746 -5.66 -0.41 -15.42
C ASP A 746 -5.81 0.93 -16.14
N GLU A 747 -5.93 0.90 -17.47
CA GLU A 747 -6.02 2.11 -18.28
C GLU A 747 -7.30 2.91 -17.99
N ARG A 748 -8.37 2.27 -17.48
CA ARG A 748 -9.56 2.99 -17.02
C ARG A 748 -9.25 3.95 -15.86
N VAL A 749 -8.31 3.60 -14.99
CA VAL A 749 -7.82 4.48 -13.92
C VAL A 749 -7.03 5.64 -14.51
N ARG A 750 -6.11 5.34 -15.46
CA ARG A 750 -5.29 6.35 -16.14
C ARG A 750 -6.14 7.38 -16.88
N ASP A 751 -7.19 6.93 -17.56
CA ASP A 751 -8.08 7.75 -18.40
C ASP A 751 -9.30 8.27 -17.63
N GLU A 752 -9.40 7.99 -16.32
CA GLU A 752 -10.53 8.34 -15.45
C GLU A 752 -11.89 7.89 -16.02
N GLN A 753 -11.91 6.74 -16.69
CA GLN A 753 -13.15 6.13 -17.19
C GLN A 753 -13.93 5.48 -16.05
N ALA A 754 -15.24 5.34 -16.22
CA ALA A 754 -16.09 4.70 -15.23
C ALA A 754 -15.48 3.36 -14.71
N PRO A 755 -15.49 3.10 -13.42
CA PRO A 755 -16.13 3.85 -12.32
C PRO A 755 -15.26 4.98 -11.70
N PHE A 756 -14.12 5.34 -12.33
CA PHE A 756 -13.14 6.31 -11.83
C PHE A 756 -13.42 7.75 -12.28
N ASP A 757 -14.53 7.99 -12.99
CA ASP A 757 -15.04 9.32 -13.34
C ASP A 757 -15.49 10.09 -12.09
N HIS A 758 -15.44 11.45 -12.14
CA HIS A 758 -15.57 12.24 -10.91
C HIS A 758 -16.11 13.66 -11.11
N PRO A 759 -16.70 14.29 -10.07
CA PRO A 759 -16.98 15.72 -10.02
C PRO A 759 -15.71 16.58 -10.14
N ALA A 760 -15.90 17.85 -10.49
CA ALA A 760 -14.81 18.83 -10.40
C ALA A 760 -14.32 18.99 -8.97
N LEU A 761 -13.03 19.23 -8.79
CA LEU A 761 -12.41 19.38 -7.48
C LEU A 761 -11.44 20.57 -7.48
N PRO A 762 -11.70 21.65 -6.71
CA PRO A 762 -10.70 22.66 -6.42
C PRO A 762 -9.61 22.02 -5.54
N LEU A 763 -8.36 22.20 -5.88
CA LEU A 763 -7.23 21.71 -5.10
C LEU A 763 -6.43 22.91 -4.57
N ALA A 764 -6.53 23.17 -3.29
CA ALA A 764 -5.59 24.06 -2.62
C ALA A 764 -4.18 23.46 -2.77
N ASP A 765 -3.19 24.29 -3.06
CA ASP A 765 -1.81 23.87 -3.33
C ASP A 765 -1.64 22.90 -4.53
N GLY A 766 -2.64 22.82 -5.42
CA GLY A 766 -2.61 21.97 -6.60
C GLY A 766 -3.38 22.57 -7.77
N LYS A 767 -3.37 21.85 -8.92
CA LYS A 767 -4.15 22.18 -10.10
C LYS A 767 -5.58 21.72 -9.88
N PRO A 768 -6.62 22.56 -10.10
CA PRO A 768 -8.00 22.12 -10.00
C PRO A 768 -8.28 21.01 -11.03
N LEU A 769 -9.16 20.09 -10.67
CA LEU A 769 -9.63 19.04 -11.56
C LEU A 769 -10.99 19.40 -12.14
N ALA A 770 -11.12 19.30 -13.46
CA ALA A 770 -12.40 19.39 -14.13
C ALA A 770 -13.27 18.15 -13.85
N ALA A 771 -14.59 18.29 -13.97
CA ALA A 771 -15.49 17.15 -13.90
C ALA A 771 -15.28 16.21 -15.10
N VAL A 772 -15.18 14.91 -14.83
CA VAL A 772 -15.02 13.86 -15.83
C VAL A 772 -16.25 12.97 -15.83
N GLY A 773 -16.75 12.61 -17.01
CA GLY A 773 -17.89 11.70 -17.16
C GLY A 773 -17.44 10.25 -17.42
N ALA A 774 -18.41 9.33 -17.55
CA ALA A 774 -18.20 7.88 -17.66
C ALA A 774 -17.25 7.45 -18.81
N GLY A 775 -17.15 8.24 -19.88
CA GLY A 775 -16.24 7.97 -20.99
C GLY A 775 -14.78 8.32 -20.71
N GLY A 776 -14.49 8.87 -19.54
CA GLY A 776 -13.16 9.37 -19.20
C GLY A 776 -12.86 10.72 -19.85
N ARG A 777 -11.60 11.11 -19.81
CA ARG A 777 -11.11 12.32 -20.50
C ARG A 777 -11.14 12.08 -22.02
N PRO A 778 -11.63 13.05 -22.82
CA PRO A 778 -11.56 12.92 -24.27
C PRO A 778 -10.11 12.73 -24.76
N GLU A 779 -9.88 11.87 -25.75
CA GLU A 779 -8.54 11.62 -26.31
C GLU A 779 -7.82 12.90 -26.76
N SER A 780 -8.57 13.92 -27.23
CA SER A 780 -8.04 15.23 -27.62
C SER A 780 -7.60 16.09 -26.41
N CYS A 781 -8.02 15.71 -25.22
CA CYS A 781 -7.80 16.43 -23.96
C CYS A 781 -6.89 15.67 -22.99
N ALA A 782 -6.46 14.48 -23.37
CA ALA A 782 -5.74 13.58 -22.47
C ALA A 782 -4.31 14.04 -22.26
N LYS A 783 -4.06 14.84 -21.22
CA LYS A 783 -2.92 14.50 -20.38
C LYS A 783 -3.40 13.34 -19.50
N PRO A 784 -2.88 12.13 -19.67
CA PRO A 784 -3.16 11.02 -18.78
C PRO A 784 -2.78 11.41 -17.36
N ILE A 785 -3.30 10.70 -16.36
CA ILE A 785 -2.80 10.82 -14.98
C ILE A 785 -1.28 10.73 -15.00
N MET A 786 -0.63 11.77 -14.52
CA MET A 786 0.84 11.83 -14.47
C MET A 786 1.35 11.00 -13.31
N THR A 787 2.47 10.34 -13.51
CA THR A 787 3.24 9.78 -12.41
C THR A 787 3.76 10.92 -11.52
N PHE A 788 4.07 10.63 -10.26
CA PHE A 788 4.60 11.65 -9.34
C PHE A 788 5.89 12.31 -9.87
N VAL A 789 6.74 11.55 -10.57
CA VAL A 789 7.97 12.07 -11.19
C VAL A 789 7.67 13.07 -12.29
N GLU A 790 6.67 12.79 -13.13
CA GLU A 790 6.22 13.71 -14.17
C GLU A 790 5.64 14.99 -13.55
N ALA A 791 4.85 14.86 -12.48
CA ALA A 791 4.34 15.99 -11.73
C ALA A 791 5.46 16.85 -11.10
N LEU A 792 6.54 16.23 -10.60
CA LEU A 792 7.72 16.95 -10.10
C LEU A 792 8.49 17.69 -11.21
N ALA A 793 8.48 17.15 -12.44
CA ALA A 793 9.19 17.73 -13.58
C ALA A 793 8.40 18.86 -14.27
N GLU A 794 7.10 18.98 -14.01
CA GLU A 794 6.24 20.00 -14.59
C GLU A 794 6.64 21.40 -14.06
N SER A 795 7.12 22.27 -14.96
CA SER A 795 7.61 23.59 -14.59
C SER A 795 6.49 24.63 -14.39
N ASP A 796 5.37 24.44 -15.06
CA ASP A 796 4.18 25.28 -14.97
C ASP A 796 2.91 24.39 -15.00
N PRO A 797 2.23 24.22 -13.85
CA PRO A 797 1.03 23.39 -13.78
C PRO A 797 -0.16 23.98 -14.60
N PHE A 798 -0.12 25.26 -14.96
CA PHE A 798 -1.15 25.94 -15.74
C PHE A 798 -0.78 26.15 -17.22
N ALA A 799 0.33 25.58 -17.68
CA ALA A 799 0.72 25.68 -19.08
C ALA A 799 -0.38 25.17 -20.02
N GLY A 800 -1.01 26.07 -20.79
CA GLY A 800 -2.10 25.75 -21.71
C GLY A 800 -3.48 25.66 -21.09
N ASP A 801 -3.68 26.21 -19.89
CA ASP A 801 -4.96 26.41 -19.20
C ASP A 801 -4.99 27.87 -18.75
N CYS A 802 -5.36 28.75 -19.66
CA CYS A 802 -5.21 30.18 -19.47
C CYS A 802 -6.26 30.78 -18.52
N ASP A 803 -7.45 30.18 -18.44
CA ASP A 803 -8.52 30.60 -17.56
C ASP A 803 -8.50 29.85 -16.21
N GLN A 804 -7.56 28.91 -16.04
CA GLN A 804 -7.30 28.16 -14.81
C GLN A 804 -8.51 27.37 -14.29
N ASN A 805 -9.33 26.88 -15.21
CA ASN A 805 -10.52 26.10 -14.86
C ASN A 805 -10.23 24.59 -14.70
N GLY A 806 -8.97 24.15 -14.89
CA GLY A 806 -8.51 22.76 -14.77
C GLY A 806 -8.59 21.95 -16.08
N GLN A 807 -9.01 22.60 -17.20
CA GLN A 807 -8.97 22.01 -18.53
C GLN A 807 -7.89 22.71 -19.38
N LEU A 808 -7.33 21.99 -20.35
CA LEU A 808 -6.44 22.62 -21.31
C LEU A 808 -7.29 23.42 -22.31
N ASP A 809 -6.89 24.65 -22.66
CA ASP A 809 -7.57 25.52 -23.63
C ASP A 809 -7.85 24.81 -24.97
N THR A 810 -6.86 24.04 -25.46
CA THR A 810 -7.01 23.23 -26.67
C THR A 810 -8.08 22.15 -26.53
N CYS A 811 -8.34 21.69 -25.32
CA CYS A 811 -9.37 20.74 -25.01
C CYS A 811 -10.77 21.38 -25.03
N GLU A 812 -10.90 22.52 -24.40
CA GLU A 812 -12.15 23.25 -24.38
C GLU A 812 -12.59 23.66 -25.77
N ILE A 813 -11.67 24.16 -26.61
CA ILE A 813 -11.88 24.46 -28.00
C ILE A 813 -12.30 23.22 -28.81
N ALA A 814 -11.67 22.05 -28.54
CA ALA A 814 -12.02 20.81 -29.23
C ALA A 814 -13.41 20.29 -28.84
N LEU A 815 -13.85 20.55 -27.60
CA LEU A 815 -15.16 20.15 -27.08
C LEU A 815 -16.26 21.12 -27.49
N ASP A 816 -15.95 22.42 -27.54
CA ASP A 816 -16.85 23.47 -27.99
C ASP A 816 -16.08 24.52 -28.81
N SER A 817 -16.10 24.37 -30.11
CA SER A 817 -15.46 25.30 -31.06
C SER A 817 -16.01 26.73 -31.03
N GLN A 818 -17.11 26.99 -30.30
CA GLN A 818 -17.62 28.33 -30.10
C GLN A 818 -16.83 29.12 -29.05
N LEU A 819 -16.05 28.44 -28.22
CA LEU A 819 -15.12 29.02 -27.25
C LEU A 819 -13.88 29.67 -27.91
N ASP A 820 -13.63 29.38 -29.17
CA ASP A 820 -12.63 30.00 -30.07
C ASP A 820 -13.33 30.44 -31.32
N SER A 821 -14.04 31.54 -31.22
CA SER A 821 -14.94 32.05 -32.31
C SER A 821 -14.16 32.52 -33.55
N ASN A 822 -12.91 32.88 -33.46
CA ASN A 822 -12.05 33.27 -34.53
C ASN A 822 -11.15 32.13 -35.08
N HIS A 823 -11.18 30.95 -34.45
CA HIS A 823 -10.48 29.72 -34.87
C HIS A 823 -8.95 29.85 -34.92
N ASN A 824 -8.36 30.63 -33.99
CA ASN A 824 -6.94 30.81 -33.87
C ASN A 824 -6.24 29.83 -32.89
N GLY A 825 -7.01 28.98 -32.22
CA GLY A 825 -6.51 27.99 -31.27
C GLY A 825 -6.31 28.55 -29.85
N ILE A 826 -6.86 29.72 -29.56
CA ILE A 826 -6.84 30.35 -28.22
C ILE A 826 -8.31 30.57 -27.82
N LEU A 827 -8.66 30.26 -26.55
CA LEU A 827 -9.98 30.54 -26.02
C LEU A 827 -10.31 32.03 -26.09
N ASP A 828 -11.56 32.40 -26.54
CA ASP A 828 -12.02 33.80 -26.57
C ASP A 828 -11.88 34.47 -25.19
N THR A 829 -12.07 33.71 -24.12
CA THR A 829 -11.88 34.21 -22.72
C THR A 829 -10.42 34.55 -22.41
N CYS A 830 -9.47 34.00 -23.15
CA CYS A 830 -8.04 34.20 -23.02
C CYS A 830 -7.48 35.16 -24.08
N GLU A 831 -8.28 35.46 -25.11
CA GLU A 831 -7.93 36.42 -26.11
C GLU A 831 -8.05 37.83 -25.56
N GLY A 832 -6.99 38.59 -25.70
CA GLY A 832 -6.96 39.98 -25.26
C GLY A 832 -6.64 40.22 -23.82
N HIS A 833 -6.36 39.18 -23.05
CA HIS A 833 -5.82 39.29 -21.71
C HIS A 833 -4.30 39.23 -21.74
N CYS A 834 -3.65 40.35 -22.02
CA CYS A 834 -2.31 40.46 -21.49
C CYS A 834 -2.43 40.52 -19.95
N ALA A 835 -1.64 39.70 -19.28
CA ALA A 835 -1.67 39.59 -17.80
C ALA A 835 -1.55 40.93 -17.08
N ALA A 836 -1.12 41.96 -17.80
CA ALA A 836 -0.95 43.31 -17.32
C ALA A 836 -2.15 44.23 -17.60
N ASP A 837 -3.18 43.77 -18.38
CA ASP A 837 -4.48 44.45 -18.53
C ASP A 837 -5.39 44.03 -17.38
N ILE A 838 -5.20 44.71 -16.26
CA ILE A 838 -5.84 44.32 -14.97
C ILE A 838 -7.34 44.65 -14.97
N ASN A 839 -7.72 45.70 -15.72
CA ASN A 839 -9.11 46.17 -15.79
C ASN A 839 -9.88 45.56 -16.96
N LEU A 840 -9.21 44.75 -17.83
CA LEU A 840 -9.78 44.01 -18.95
C LEU A 840 -10.40 44.93 -20.02
N ASP A 841 -9.82 46.11 -20.29
CA ASP A 841 -10.29 47.05 -21.29
C ASP A 841 -9.60 46.86 -22.67
N GLY A 842 -8.69 45.88 -22.80
CA GLY A 842 -7.93 45.55 -24.03
C GLY A 842 -6.65 46.41 -24.17
N SER A 843 -6.21 47.11 -23.14
CA SER A 843 -5.02 47.98 -23.23
C SER A 843 -4.32 48.11 -21.89
N VAL A 844 -3.06 47.81 -21.80
CA VAL A 844 -2.25 48.12 -20.62
C VAL A 844 -1.90 49.58 -20.57
N ASN A 845 -2.47 50.30 -19.64
CA ASN A 845 -2.37 51.77 -19.57
C ASN A 845 -2.31 52.32 -18.14
N GLY A 846 -2.64 53.61 -17.96
CA GLY A 846 -2.57 54.23 -16.65
C GLY A 846 -3.59 53.76 -15.62
N ASP A 847 -4.72 53.20 -16.07
CA ASP A 847 -5.77 52.69 -15.19
C ASP A 847 -5.37 51.34 -14.60
N ASP A 848 -4.65 50.50 -15.35
CA ASP A 848 -4.06 49.22 -14.85
C ASP A 848 -2.94 49.51 -13.83
N LEU A 849 -2.10 50.47 -14.16
CA LEU A 849 -1.04 50.93 -13.24
C LEU A 849 -1.65 51.47 -11.93
N ALA A 850 -2.75 52.18 -12.01
CA ALA A 850 -3.45 52.65 -10.81
C ALA A 850 -4.02 51.53 -9.97
N THR A 851 -4.55 50.49 -10.63
CA THR A 851 -5.09 49.27 -9.99
C THR A 851 -3.96 48.49 -9.31
N LEU A 852 -2.81 48.27 -9.99
CA LEU A 852 -1.67 47.60 -9.43
C LEU A 852 -1.14 48.38 -8.21
N LEU A 853 -0.97 49.72 -8.30
CA LEU A 853 -0.50 50.50 -7.18
C LEU A 853 -1.46 50.54 -5.98
N ALA A 854 -2.77 50.44 -6.25
CA ALA A 854 -3.78 50.31 -5.18
C ALA A 854 -3.71 48.99 -4.43
N ALA A 855 -3.27 47.93 -5.11
CA ALA A 855 -3.09 46.61 -4.55
C ALA A 855 -1.66 46.34 -4.02
N TRP A 856 -0.76 47.33 -4.02
CA TRP A 856 0.65 47.13 -3.69
C TRP A 856 0.85 46.54 -2.30
N GLY A 857 1.59 45.44 -2.23
CA GLY A 857 1.88 44.71 -0.99
C GLY A 857 0.72 43.87 -0.47
N MET A 858 -0.37 43.73 -1.26
CA MET A 858 -1.49 42.81 -0.91
C MET A 858 -1.16 41.41 -1.35
N PRO A 859 -1.61 40.37 -0.59
CA PRO A 859 -1.55 38.99 -1.05
C PRO A 859 -2.54 38.76 -2.19
N THR A 860 -2.24 37.79 -3.07
CA THR A 860 -3.02 37.43 -4.29
C THR A 860 -4.54 37.38 -4.08
N ALA A 861 -5.01 36.84 -2.96
CA ALA A 861 -6.44 36.72 -2.64
C ALA A 861 -7.20 38.07 -2.61
N ASN A 862 -6.50 39.19 -2.48
CA ASN A 862 -7.08 40.56 -2.36
C ASN A 862 -6.59 41.50 -3.48
N ALA A 863 -5.86 40.98 -4.45
CA ALA A 863 -5.10 41.81 -5.40
C ALA A 863 -5.87 42.12 -6.70
N ASN A 864 -7.07 41.60 -6.90
CA ASN A 864 -7.92 41.80 -8.10
C ASN A 864 -7.16 41.70 -9.44
N GLY A 865 -6.31 40.66 -9.58
CA GLY A 865 -5.50 40.45 -10.77
C GLY A 865 -4.20 41.26 -10.86
N ALA A 866 -3.84 42.04 -9.86
CA ALA A 866 -2.65 42.90 -9.85
C ALA A 866 -1.33 42.15 -9.51
N ASP A 867 -1.42 40.91 -9.03
CA ASP A 867 -0.27 39.99 -8.89
C ASP A 867 -0.04 39.30 -10.25
N ILE A 868 0.67 40.01 -11.12
CA ILE A 868 0.82 39.64 -12.54
C ILE A 868 1.78 38.45 -12.70
N ASP A 869 2.85 38.42 -11.88
CA ASP A 869 3.83 37.33 -11.90
C ASP A 869 3.43 36.13 -11.03
N ARG A 870 2.28 36.27 -10.35
CA ARG A 870 1.72 35.23 -9.46
C ARG A 870 2.68 34.75 -8.36
N SER A 871 3.52 35.67 -7.87
CA SER A 871 4.46 35.37 -6.79
C SER A 871 3.81 35.22 -5.42
N GLY A 872 2.54 35.61 -5.29
CA GLY A 872 1.77 35.63 -4.06
C GLY A 872 1.66 37.02 -3.41
N SER A 873 2.25 38.03 -4.02
CA SER A 873 2.18 39.43 -3.52
C SER A 873 2.40 40.42 -4.65
N VAL A 874 1.68 41.53 -4.63
CA VAL A 874 1.90 42.63 -5.59
C VAL A 874 3.12 43.43 -5.23
N ASP A 875 4.18 43.41 -6.08
CA ASP A 875 5.45 44.06 -5.81
C ASP A 875 6.14 44.67 -7.06
N GLY A 876 7.46 44.87 -7.00
CA GLY A 876 8.20 45.47 -8.10
C GLY A 876 8.38 44.59 -9.34
N ALA A 877 8.19 43.31 -9.21
CA ALA A 877 8.21 42.39 -10.36
C ALA A 877 6.95 42.55 -11.20
N ASP A 878 5.77 42.68 -10.56
CA ASP A 878 4.50 42.94 -11.24
C ASP A 878 4.51 44.28 -11.95
N LEU A 879 5.03 45.29 -11.30
CA LEU A 879 5.19 46.63 -11.92
C LEU A 879 6.09 46.54 -13.15
N THR A 880 7.16 45.75 -13.12
CA THR A 880 8.06 45.54 -14.23
C THR A 880 7.36 44.87 -15.42
N LEU A 881 6.54 43.81 -15.14
CA LEU A 881 5.73 43.15 -16.14
C LEU A 881 4.69 44.08 -16.75
N LEU A 882 3.97 44.85 -15.95
CA LEU A 882 3.00 45.81 -16.42
C LEU A 882 3.66 46.85 -17.33
N LEU A 883 4.79 47.47 -16.92
CA LEU A 883 5.46 48.46 -17.74
C LEU A 883 6.06 47.90 -19.03
N SER A 884 6.49 46.65 -19.02
CA SER A 884 7.00 45.95 -20.22
C SER A 884 5.91 45.62 -21.24
N SER A 885 4.67 45.52 -20.79
CA SER A 885 3.47 45.16 -21.59
C SER A 885 2.66 46.39 -22.02
N TRP A 886 3.16 47.63 -21.80
CA TRP A 886 2.43 48.87 -22.04
C TRP A 886 1.97 49.08 -23.47
N GLY A 887 0.65 49.25 -23.71
CA GLY A 887 0.03 49.48 -24.99
C GLY A 887 -1.23 48.65 -25.22
N THR A 888 -1.64 48.49 -26.46
CA THR A 888 -2.76 47.60 -26.79
C THR A 888 -2.33 46.14 -26.63
N CYS A 889 -3.18 45.38 -26.00
CA CYS A 889 -3.00 43.92 -25.90
C CYS A 889 -3.10 43.29 -27.32
N PRO A 890 -2.22 42.34 -27.69
CA PRO A 890 -2.21 41.75 -29.03
C PRO A 890 -3.48 41.00 -29.40
#